data_e2d9274fe09918687160f26465301d68
#
_entry.id   e2d9274fe09918687160f26465301d68
#
_cell.length_a   1.000
_cell.length_b   1.000
_cell.length_c   1.000
_cell.angle_alpha   90.00
_cell.angle_beta   90.00
_cell.angle_gamma   90.00
#
_symmetry.space_group_name_H-M   'P 1'
#
loop_
_entity.id
_entity.type
_entity.pdbx_description
1 polymer ?
#
loop_
_entity_poly.entity_id
_entity_poly.type
_entity_poly.pdbx_seq_one_letter_code
_entity_poly.pdbx_strand_id
1 'polypeptide(L)'
;MKRLATISIILTSAFCAYAQNVDKTVTLDEVTVKAAKVVNKPDGMLVYPTDAQKQASNNGYSILEKLTLANIRIDNINHTITAIDNRGSVQLRVNGSVVGKQEMLALNPKDIAKIDFINNPGVRYDESIGYVIDIVTRRSESGYTIGTDVTSALTTLQGDGSVYGKWNRGKSEWSLSYDVSGYKNKGEKSKQLSQYTLTDGSIYTIERNDVESLSKAIAHDTKLTYNWSDSTATVFQTSLSGAFNNTPDNYNIKDITDGSRQYQATSREHNKSLSPVLDIYFFRQLTPRQSITANAVGTYISTQTGSYYDEGTPYQYDVDGKTASLLTEVIYENRLKPFTLSTGLNYSYKHTKNDYLGDASALTKTNNNRLYAFAEIKGMLQPLRYTLGAGASYIHYTQNGHRYNFWTFHPKASLTYQINNSMQLSYTYRMQDVVSRIAMTSDAMVRTNSMEWTVGNPDLKPSHNMEHRLQFSYNTNRLQTYVDGYYKQCLKPNMAHYERTDDNKFIYTQINQKEIDVLDAMAYAGYWLLPEKFQIAAYGGVYRCFNYGNDYTHCHTSWYYVGSITAYLGKFTLQGYIDNGNRFLEGEYKGYNGAYSVLKAAYSWRDWQFSLSWANPFKSNYKSYENELLNRNLYKHTIGYSKDSGNLVTLNVSWRLSRGSKHKSAEKKINLRDTDNGIIK
;
A
#
# COMPACT_ATOMS: atom_id res chain seq x y z
N MET A 1 -12.43 18.79 -31.07
CA MET A 1 -13.78 18.43 -30.54
C MET A 1 -14.63 17.57 -31.48
N LYS A 2 -14.61 17.69 -32.81
CA LYS A 2 -15.42 16.81 -33.71
C LYS A 2 -14.94 15.34 -33.81
N ARG A 3 -13.67 15.03 -33.54
CA ARG A 3 -13.13 13.64 -33.58
C ARG A 3 -13.33 12.82 -32.30
N LEU A 4 -13.59 13.48 -31.15
CA LEU A 4 -13.92 12.78 -29.89
C LEU A 4 -15.38 12.32 -29.84
N ALA A 5 -16.30 13.03 -30.50
CA ALA A 5 -17.71 12.64 -30.59
C ALA A 5 -17.93 11.37 -31.43
N THR A 6 -17.08 11.10 -32.41
CA THR A 6 -17.19 9.92 -33.31
C THR A 6 -16.73 8.64 -32.61
N ILE A 7 -15.79 8.70 -31.67
CA ILE A 7 -15.30 7.53 -30.89
C ILE A 7 -16.33 7.13 -29.82
N SER A 8 -17.03 8.09 -29.21
CA SER A 8 -18.10 7.80 -28.23
C SER A 8 -19.31 7.12 -28.87
N ILE A 9 -19.63 7.42 -30.12
CA ILE A 9 -20.78 6.81 -30.85
C ILE A 9 -20.46 5.38 -31.31
N ILE A 10 -19.21 5.05 -31.62
CA ILE A 10 -18.80 3.70 -32.02
C ILE A 10 -18.76 2.74 -30.83
N LEU A 11 -18.41 3.20 -29.63
CA LEU A 11 -18.44 2.38 -28.41
C LEU A 11 -19.86 2.09 -27.91
N THR A 12 -20.81 3.01 -28.11
CA THR A 12 -22.21 2.81 -27.73
C THR A 12 -22.99 1.91 -28.71
N SER A 13 -22.63 1.87 -29.99
CA SER A 13 -23.32 1.05 -31.00
C SER A 13 -22.89 -0.44 -30.96
N ALA A 14 -21.72 -0.79 -30.43
CA ALA A 14 -21.28 -2.17 -30.32
C ALA A 14 -21.95 -2.94 -29.14
N PHE A 15 -22.53 -2.25 -28.16
CA PHE A 15 -23.17 -2.86 -26.99
C PHE A 15 -24.67 -3.15 -27.16
N CYS A 16 -25.34 -2.56 -28.14
CA CYS A 16 -26.80 -2.74 -28.34
C CYS A 16 -27.21 -3.96 -29.21
N ALA A 17 -26.27 -4.66 -29.86
CA ALA A 17 -26.61 -5.68 -30.87
C ALA A 17 -26.75 -7.12 -30.34
N TYR A 18 -26.63 -7.40 -29.04
CA TYR A 18 -26.66 -8.77 -28.49
C TYR A 18 -27.74 -9.04 -27.44
N ALA A 19 -28.79 -8.25 -27.35
CA ALA A 19 -29.85 -8.39 -26.37
C ALA A 19 -31.19 -8.86 -26.99
N GLN A 20 -31.18 -9.84 -27.88
CA GLN A 20 -32.40 -10.51 -28.28
C GLN A 20 -32.22 -12.03 -28.40
N ASN A 21 -33.17 -12.74 -27.75
CA ASN A 21 -33.49 -14.18 -27.75
C ASN A 21 -32.86 -15.04 -26.64
N VAL A 22 -33.61 -15.21 -25.56
CA VAL A 22 -33.77 -16.50 -24.87
C VAL A 22 -35.18 -16.59 -24.27
N ASP A 23 -36.14 -17.04 -25.04
CA ASP A 23 -37.29 -17.76 -24.52
C ASP A 23 -37.06 -19.25 -24.74
N LYS A 24 -36.80 -19.98 -23.67
CA LYS A 24 -37.03 -21.43 -23.56
C LYS A 24 -37.33 -21.77 -22.11
N THR A 25 -38.58 -22.07 -21.85
CA THR A 25 -39.07 -22.76 -20.66
C THR A 25 -38.30 -24.05 -20.42
N VAL A 26 -37.64 -24.14 -19.26
CA VAL A 26 -37.05 -25.37 -18.72
C VAL A 26 -37.68 -25.66 -17.38
N THR A 27 -38.22 -26.87 -17.26
CA THR A 27 -38.79 -27.49 -16.06
C THR A 27 -37.91 -27.36 -14.84
N LEU A 28 -38.53 -27.03 -13.70
CA LEU A 28 -37.96 -26.90 -12.36
C LEU A 28 -37.38 -28.24 -11.88
N ASP A 29 -36.07 -28.40 -11.98
CA ASP A 29 -35.32 -29.26 -11.09
C ASP A 29 -34.32 -28.38 -10.31
N GLU A 30 -34.49 -28.40 -8.99
CA GLU A 30 -33.65 -27.82 -7.97
C GLU A 30 -33.18 -26.36 -8.20
N VAL A 31 -33.91 -25.40 -7.63
CA VAL A 31 -33.48 -24.00 -7.58
C VAL A 31 -32.27 -23.88 -6.66
N THR A 32 -31.09 -24.14 -7.18
CA THR A 32 -29.83 -23.73 -6.52
C THR A 32 -29.72 -22.23 -6.70
N VAL A 33 -30.10 -21.46 -5.68
CA VAL A 33 -29.84 -20.01 -5.61
C VAL A 33 -28.32 -19.80 -5.55
N LYS A 34 -27.66 -19.66 -6.69
CA LYS A 34 -26.26 -19.26 -6.75
C LYS A 34 -26.19 -17.80 -6.32
N ALA A 35 -25.79 -17.55 -5.05
CA ALA A 35 -25.54 -16.21 -4.54
C ALA A 35 -24.53 -15.47 -5.43
N ALA A 36 -24.74 -14.17 -5.64
CA ALA A 36 -23.83 -13.33 -6.41
C ALA A 36 -22.41 -13.38 -5.84
N LYS A 37 -21.39 -13.64 -6.68
CA LYS A 37 -19.98 -13.72 -6.27
C LYS A 37 -19.41 -12.36 -5.85
N VAL A 38 -20.02 -11.28 -6.30
CA VAL A 38 -19.67 -9.90 -5.96
C VAL A 38 -20.95 -9.13 -5.66
N VAL A 39 -20.95 -8.44 -4.52
CA VAL A 39 -22.05 -7.55 -4.11
C VAL A 39 -21.48 -6.17 -3.90
N ASN A 40 -21.96 -5.21 -4.67
CA ASN A 40 -21.53 -3.83 -4.58
C ASN A 40 -22.04 -3.16 -3.29
N LYS A 41 -21.19 -2.28 -2.71
CA LYS A 41 -21.47 -1.45 -1.54
C LYS A 41 -21.23 0.04 -1.88
N PRO A 42 -21.72 0.98 -1.06
CA PRO A 42 -21.44 2.41 -1.26
C PRO A 42 -19.96 2.76 -1.24
N ASP A 43 -19.18 2.07 -0.41
CA ASP A 43 -17.76 2.30 -0.16
C ASP A 43 -16.86 1.27 -0.86
N GLY A 44 -17.41 0.32 -1.64
CA GLY A 44 -16.65 -0.73 -2.30
C GLY A 44 -17.49 -1.93 -2.71
N MET A 45 -16.99 -3.13 -2.48
CA MET A 45 -17.66 -4.38 -2.84
C MET A 45 -17.37 -5.52 -1.85
N LEU A 46 -18.33 -6.41 -1.70
CA LEU A 46 -18.13 -7.72 -1.06
C LEU A 46 -17.82 -8.75 -2.13
N VAL A 47 -16.71 -9.43 -1.98
CA VAL A 47 -16.28 -10.51 -2.88
C VAL A 47 -16.37 -11.83 -2.14
N TYR A 48 -17.03 -12.81 -2.73
CA TYR A 48 -17.19 -14.16 -2.22
C TYR A 48 -16.29 -15.11 -3.01
N PRO A 49 -15.10 -15.50 -2.46
CA PRO A 49 -14.21 -16.41 -3.16
C PRO A 49 -14.88 -17.76 -3.41
N THR A 50 -14.69 -18.31 -4.62
CA THR A 50 -15.21 -19.62 -5.00
C THR A 50 -14.45 -20.74 -4.28
N ASP A 51 -15.04 -21.94 -4.23
CA ASP A 51 -14.37 -23.09 -3.63
C ASP A 51 -13.09 -23.45 -4.39
N ALA A 52 -13.08 -23.30 -5.72
CA ALA A 52 -11.86 -23.48 -6.53
C ALA A 52 -10.75 -22.50 -6.13
N GLN A 53 -11.07 -21.21 -5.94
CA GLN A 53 -10.12 -20.21 -5.49
C GLN A 53 -9.60 -20.51 -4.07
N LYS A 54 -10.47 -20.93 -3.15
CA LYS A 54 -10.09 -21.31 -1.78
C LYS A 54 -9.20 -22.56 -1.75
N GLN A 55 -9.54 -23.60 -2.54
CA GLN A 55 -8.76 -24.83 -2.62
C GLN A 55 -7.38 -24.63 -3.25
N ALA A 56 -7.30 -23.71 -4.22
CA ALA A 56 -6.07 -23.36 -4.92
C ALA A 56 -5.18 -22.39 -4.13
N SER A 57 -5.57 -21.98 -2.92
CA SER A 57 -4.86 -21.00 -2.09
C SER A 57 -4.40 -21.59 -0.78
N ASN A 58 -3.24 -21.13 -0.29
CA ASN A 58 -2.64 -21.57 0.97
C ASN A 58 -2.68 -20.52 2.09
N ASN A 59 -2.76 -19.24 1.74
CA ASN A 59 -2.71 -18.11 2.68
C ASN A 59 -3.55 -16.92 2.18
N GLY A 60 -3.53 -15.81 2.91
CA GLY A 60 -4.26 -14.59 2.57
C GLY A 60 -3.78 -13.92 1.28
N TYR A 61 -2.49 -13.93 1.00
CA TYR A 61 -1.96 -13.36 -0.24
C TYR A 61 -2.40 -14.15 -1.46
N SER A 62 -2.28 -15.48 -1.41
CA SER A 62 -2.62 -16.34 -2.53
C SER A 62 -4.11 -16.33 -2.88
N ILE A 63 -5.02 -16.11 -1.92
CA ILE A 63 -6.44 -15.94 -2.22
C ILE A 63 -6.72 -14.57 -2.85
N LEU A 64 -6.12 -13.49 -2.34
CA LEU A 64 -6.29 -12.15 -2.89
C LEU A 64 -5.74 -12.04 -4.32
N GLU A 65 -4.60 -12.67 -4.59
CA GLU A 65 -3.98 -12.73 -5.93
C GLU A 65 -4.96 -13.30 -6.98
N LYS A 66 -5.77 -14.30 -6.60
CA LYS A 66 -6.75 -14.93 -7.50
C LYS A 66 -8.03 -14.12 -7.71
N LEU A 67 -8.25 -13.07 -6.92
CA LEU A 67 -9.42 -12.20 -7.06
C LEU A 67 -9.19 -11.06 -8.04
N THR A 68 -7.93 -10.73 -8.33
CA THR A 68 -7.55 -9.65 -9.26
C THR A 68 -8.27 -8.35 -8.95
N LEU A 69 -8.10 -7.87 -7.69
CA LEU A 69 -8.71 -6.62 -7.26
C LEU A 69 -8.13 -5.45 -8.05
N ALA A 70 -8.97 -4.59 -8.58
CA ALA A 70 -8.52 -3.48 -9.41
C ALA A 70 -7.70 -2.46 -8.62
N ASN A 71 -6.68 -1.90 -9.27
CA ASN A 71 -5.70 -0.96 -8.73
C ASN A 71 -4.83 -1.53 -7.60
N ILE A 72 -4.89 -2.84 -7.38
CA ILE A 72 -4.11 -3.53 -6.35
C ILE A 72 -3.18 -4.54 -7.02
N ARG A 73 -1.87 -4.37 -6.81
CA ARG A 73 -0.86 -5.37 -7.12
C ARG A 73 -0.62 -6.24 -5.89
N ILE A 74 -0.73 -7.52 -6.07
CA ILE A 74 -0.46 -8.51 -5.03
C ILE A 74 0.76 -9.31 -5.46
N ASP A 75 1.86 -9.12 -4.75
CA ASP A 75 3.08 -9.89 -4.91
C ASP A 75 3.13 -10.96 -3.83
N ASN A 76 2.75 -12.18 -4.20
CA ASN A 76 2.76 -13.31 -3.29
C ASN A 76 4.17 -13.92 -3.12
N ILE A 77 5.16 -13.46 -3.86
CA ILE A 77 6.58 -13.86 -3.71
C ILE A 77 7.20 -13.05 -2.57
N ASN A 78 7.03 -11.72 -2.61
CA ASN A 78 7.58 -10.81 -1.60
C ASN A 78 6.57 -10.52 -0.47
N HIS A 79 5.38 -11.12 -0.53
CA HIS A 79 4.28 -10.93 0.42
C HIS A 79 3.91 -9.45 0.60
N THR A 80 3.83 -8.72 -0.51
CA THR A 80 3.45 -7.31 -0.52
C THR A 80 2.15 -7.06 -1.27
N ILE A 81 1.40 -6.06 -0.83
CA ILE A 81 0.18 -5.59 -1.47
C ILE A 81 0.29 -4.08 -1.60
N THR A 82 0.26 -3.58 -2.84
CA THR A 82 0.44 -2.16 -3.15
C THR A 82 -0.66 -1.65 -4.05
N ALA A 83 -1.07 -0.40 -3.84
CA ALA A 83 -1.86 0.31 -4.83
C ALA A 83 -0.96 0.70 -6.01
N ILE A 84 -1.45 0.54 -7.23
CA ILE A 84 -0.72 0.89 -8.45
C ILE A 84 -1.14 2.27 -9.00
N ASP A 85 -2.14 2.87 -8.37
CA ASP A 85 -2.50 4.26 -8.53
C ASP A 85 -2.03 5.08 -7.31
N ASN A 86 -1.88 6.38 -7.45
CA ASN A 86 -1.38 7.25 -6.37
C ASN A 86 -2.49 7.70 -5.40
N ARG A 87 -3.49 6.82 -5.10
CA ARG A 87 -4.63 7.16 -4.22
C ARG A 87 -4.37 6.93 -2.74
N GLY A 88 -3.23 6.37 -2.39
CA GLY A 88 -2.83 6.08 -1.01
C GLY A 88 -2.48 4.60 -0.79
N SER A 89 -2.17 4.26 0.44
CA SER A 89 -1.75 2.91 0.82
C SER A 89 -2.91 1.93 0.91
N VAL A 90 -2.60 0.63 0.88
CA VAL A 90 -3.55 -0.46 1.10
C VAL A 90 -3.48 -0.91 2.54
N GLN A 91 -4.61 -0.84 3.25
CA GLN A 91 -4.73 -1.39 4.60
C GLN A 91 -5.34 -2.78 4.56
N LEU A 92 -4.60 -3.77 5.07
CA LEU A 92 -5.07 -5.15 5.21
C LEU A 92 -5.75 -5.36 6.54
N ARG A 93 -6.88 -6.07 6.53
CA ARG A 93 -7.64 -6.44 7.72
C ARG A 93 -8.08 -7.89 7.67
N VAL A 94 -8.17 -8.50 8.84
CA VAL A 94 -8.84 -9.79 9.03
C VAL A 94 -9.84 -9.63 10.17
N ASN A 95 -11.13 -9.83 9.86
CA ASN A 95 -12.23 -9.62 10.79
C ASN A 95 -12.20 -8.21 11.42
N GLY A 96 -11.97 -7.18 10.59
CA GLY A 96 -11.89 -5.80 11.00
C GLY A 96 -10.56 -5.38 11.68
N SER A 97 -9.70 -6.30 12.09
CA SER A 97 -8.37 -6.00 12.64
C SER A 97 -7.37 -5.73 11.54
N VAL A 98 -6.59 -4.65 11.61
CA VAL A 98 -5.44 -4.46 10.71
C VAL A 98 -4.42 -5.56 10.98
N VAL A 99 -3.94 -6.16 9.91
CA VAL A 99 -3.01 -7.28 9.95
C VAL A 99 -1.77 -6.98 9.14
N GLY A 100 -0.69 -7.61 9.54
CA GLY A 100 0.56 -7.58 8.79
C GLY A 100 0.76 -8.86 7.99
N LYS A 101 2.00 -9.07 7.53
CA LYS A 101 2.42 -10.24 6.78
C LYS A 101 2.07 -11.54 7.51
N GLN A 102 2.34 -11.59 8.81
CA GLN A 102 2.21 -12.80 9.64
C GLN A 102 0.78 -13.35 9.66
N GLU A 103 -0.20 -12.48 9.93
CA GLU A 103 -1.60 -12.89 9.99
C GLU A 103 -2.13 -13.29 8.61
N MET A 104 -1.63 -12.63 7.55
CA MET A 104 -1.99 -12.97 6.17
C MET A 104 -1.47 -14.36 5.77
N LEU A 105 -0.24 -14.72 6.17
CA LEU A 105 0.33 -16.05 5.95
C LEU A 105 -0.39 -17.12 6.78
N ALA A 106 -0.75 -16.79 8.02
CA ALA A 106 -1.49 -17.68 8.91
C ALA A 106 -2.95 -17.90 8.53
N LEU A 107 -3.50 -17.09 7.61
CA LEU A 107 -4.89 -17.15 7.22
C LEU A 107 -5.21 -18.43 6.44
N ASN A 108 -6.24 -19.18 6.88
CA ASN A 108 -6.74 -20.34 6.14
C ASN A 108 -7.78 -19.91 5.09
N PRO A 109 -7.51 -20.03 3.78
CA PRO A 109 -8.45 -19.65 2.74
C PRO A 109 -9.80 -20.38 2.82
N LYS A 110 -9.83 -21.62 3.33
CA LYS A 110 -11.09 -22.39 3.49
C LYS A 110 -12.03 -21.78 4.53
N ASP A 111 -11.49 -21.00 5.48
CA ASP A 111 -12.28 -20.35 6.52
C ASP A 111 -12.78 -18.96 6.10
N ILE A 112 -12.35 -18.45 4.94
CA ILE A 112 -12.79 -17.16 4.42
C ILE A 112 -14.27 -17.24 4.02
N ALA A 113 -15.08 -16.40 4.65
CA ALA A 113 -16.49 -16.26 4.29
C ALA A 113 -16.68 -15.28 3.12
N LYS A 114 -16.02 -14.13 3.19
CA LYS A 114 -16.07 -13.05 2.20
C LYS A 114 -14.87 -12.13 2.36
N ILE A 115 -14.64 -11.30 1.36
CA ILE A 115 -13.67 -10.20 1.40
C ILE A 115 -14.41 -8.90 1.18
N ASP A 116 -14.25 -7.96 2.10
CA ASP A 116 -14.79 -6.62 2.00
C ASP A 116 -13.70 -5.71 1.41
N PHE A 117 -13.80 -5.44 0.11
CA PHE A 117 -12.90 -4.54 -0.60
C PHE A 117 -13.49 -3.13 -0.60
N ILE A 118 -12.92 -2.25 0.21
CA ILE A 118 -13.32 -0.85 0.33
C ILE A 118 -12.34 -0.04 -0.52
N ASN A 119 -12.80 0.42 -1.67
CA ASN A 119 -12.02 1.25 -2.59
C ASN A 119 -12.29 2.74 -2.40
N ASN A 120 -13.06 3.07 -1.37
CA ASN A 120 -13.41 4.42 -0.95
C ASN A 120 -13.56 4.47 0.58
N PRO A 121 -12.45 4.40 1.35
CA PRO A 121 -12.49 4.36 2.80
C PRO A 121 -13.15 5.61 3.41
N GLY A 122 -13.99 5.47 4.44
CA GLY A 122 -14.68 6.55 5.17
C GLY A 122 -13.74 7.42 6.01
N VAL A 123 -14.26 8.49 6.62
CA VAL A 123 -13.48 9.44 7.47
C VAL A 123 -12.91 8.80 8.74
N ARG A 124 -13.35 7.59 9.08
CA ARG A 124 -12.83 6.81 10.19
C ARG A 124 -11.47 6.12 9.88
N TYR A 125 -11.06 6.07 8.61
CA TYR A 125 -9.76 5.55 8.22
C TYR A 125 -8.75 6.68 8.13
N ASP A 126 -7.48 6.38 8.39
CA ASP A 126 -6.40 7.36 8.23
C ASP A 126 -6.38 7.93 6.80
N GLU A 127 -6.02 9.19 6.68
CA GLU A 127 -6.02 9.93 5.42
C GLU A 127 -5.04 9.37 4.37
N SER A 128 -4.00 8.67 4.80
CA SER A 128 -3.06 7.98 3.91
C SER A 128 -3.61 6.69 3.29
N ILE A 129 -4.77 6.19 3.78
CA ILE A 129 -5.36 4.94 3.32
C ILE A 129 -6.24 5.20 2.09
N GLY A 130 -5.81 4.66 0.94
CA GLY A 130 -6.58 4.68 -0.31
C GLY A 130 -7.50 3.48 -0.48
N TYR A 131 -7.12 2.33 0.08
CA TYR A 131 -7.84 1.06 -0.05
C TYR A 131 -7.84 0.29 1.26
N VAL A 132 -8.95 -0.43 1.53
CA VAL A 132 -9.02 -1.39 2.64
C VAL A 132 -9.46 -2.74 2.11
N ILE A 133 -8.74 -3.79 2.47
CA ILE A 133 -9.10 -5.18 2.17
C ILE A 133 -9.35 -5.86 3.51
N ASP A 134 -10.62 -6.12 3.85
CA ASP A 134 -10.99 -6.80 5.08
C ASP A 134 -11.47 -8.23 4.79
N ILE A 135 -10.70 -9.21 5.22
CA ILE A 135 -10.96 -10.63 5.02
C ILE A 135 -11.77 -11.15 6.20
N VAL A 136 -13.04 -11.44 5.97
CA VAL A 136 -13.95 -11.97 6.98
C VAL A 136 -13.88 -13.49 6.99
N THR A 137 -13.52 -14.07 8.14
CA THR A 137 -13.36 -15.52 8.33
C THR A 137 -14.42 -16.11 9.26
N ARG A 138 -14.60 -17.44 9.18
CA ARG A 138 -15.33 -18.24 10.16
C ARG A 138 -14.35 -18.70 11.24
N ARG A 139 -14.73 -18.66 12.51
CA ARG A 139 -13.89 -19.15 13.63
C ARG A 139 -14.32 -20.54 14.09
N SER A 140 -13.36 -21.23 14.72
CA SER A 140 -13.57 -22.47 15.45
C SER A 140 -13.75 -22.15 16.95
N GLU A 141 -14.76 -22.74 17.63
CA GLU A 141 -14.98 -22.55 19.09
C GLU A 141 -13.89 -23.21 19.94
N SER A 142 -13.43 -24.36 19.50
CA SER A 142 -12.32 -25.05 20.15
C SER A 142 -11.47 -25.74 19.11
N GLY A 143 -10.16 -25.68 19.28
CA GLY A 143 -9.24 -26.31 18.37
C GLY A 143 -7.90 -25.61 18.31
N TYR A 144 -7.09 -26.08 17.39
CA TYR A 144 -5.78 -25.49 17.15
C TYR A 144 -5.47 -25.45 15.64
N THR A 145 -4.63 -24.51 15.28
CA THR A 145 -4.01 -24.42 13.96
C THR A 145 -2.51 -24.23 14.16
N ILE A 146 -1.71 -25.04 13.48
CA ILE A 146 -0.26 -24.88 13.40
C ILE A 146 0.12 -24.92 11.93
N GLY A 147 1.06 -24.09 11.52
CA GLY A 147 1.52 -24.10 10.14
C GLY A 147 2.86 -23.42 9.95
N THR A 148 3.39 -23.64 8.77
CA THR A 148 4.60 -23.01 8.28
C THR A 148 4.43 -22.65 6.80
N ASP A 149 5.07 -21.55 6.40
CA ASP A 149 5.16 -21.12 5.01
C ASP A 149 6.61 -20.73 4.74
N VAL A 150 7.24 -21.32 3.72
CA VAL A 150 8.64 -21.06 3.38
C VAL A 150 8.73 -20.78 1.90
N THR A 151 9.30 -19.62 1.56
CA THR A 151 9.62 -19.23 0.18
C THR A 151 11.12 -19.10 0.04
N SER A 152 11.69 -19.71 -0.98
CA SER A 152 13.10 -19.60 -1.30
C SER A 152 13.28 -19.31 -2.79
N ALA A 153 14.09 -18.34 -3.13
CA ALA A 153 14.55 -18.16 -4.48
C ALA A 153 15.53 -19.27 -4.84
N LEU A 154 15.42 -19.76 -6.08
CA LEU A 154 16.32 -20.77 -6.66
C LEU A 154 17.43 -20.12 -7.49
N THR A 155 17.23 -18.88 -7.91
CA THR A 155 18.14 -18.13 -8.80
C THR A 155 18.94 -17.05 -8.09
N THR A 156 18.56 -16.69 -6.84
CA THR A 156 19.20 -15.66 -6.02
C THR A 156 19.22 -16.07 -4.56
N LEU A 157 19.95 -15.33 -3.72
CA LEU A 157 19.96 -15.56 -2.27
C LEU A 157 18.89 -14.67 -1.60
N GLN A 158 17.63 -15.07 -1.74
CA GLN A 158 16.54 -14.46 -0.98
C GLN A 158 15.52 -15.51 -0.56
N GLY A 159 14.91 -15.29 0.58
CA GLY A 159 13.85 -16.15 1.07
C GLY A 159 13.22 -15.62 2.32
N ASP A 160 12.11 -16.22 2.67
CA ASP A 160 11.41 -15.97 3.91
C ASP A 160 10.78 -17.27 4.45
N GLY A 161 10.62 -17.32 5.76
CA GLY A 161 9.96 -18.42 6.44
C GLY A 161 9.10 -17.90 7.58
N SER A 162 7.92 -18.48 7.72
CA SER A 162 7.02 -18.22 8.84
C SER A 162 6.60 -19.48 9.54
N VAL A 163 6.48 -19.41 10.87
CA VAL A 163 5.88 -20.44 11.71
C VAL A 163 4.81 -19.78 12.57
N TYR A 164 3.65 -20.37 12.64
CA TYR A 164 2.56 -19.85 13.45
C TYR A 164 1.77 -20.94 14.14
N GLY A 165 1.28 -20.62 15.33
CA GLY A 165 0.39 -21.45 16.11
C GLY A 165 -0.79 -20.63 16.63
N LYS A 166 -1.97 -21.25 16.66
CA LYS A 166 -3.21 -20.67 17.17
C LYS A 166 -3.94 -21.71 17.97
N TRP A 167 -4.40 -21.35 19.15
CA TRP A 167 -5.15 -22.22 20.04
C TRP A 167 -6.39 -21.52 20.57
N ASN A 168 -7.56 -22.14 20.36
CA ASN A 168 -8.87 -21.65 20.78
C ASN A 168 -9.46 -22.57 21.84
N ARG A 169 -9.96 -21.99 22.91
CA ARG A 169 -10.72 -22.70 23.92
C ARG A 169 -11.85 -21.83 24.47
N GLY A 170 -13.09 -22.15 24.11
CA GLY A 170 -14.27 -21.36 24.47
C GLY A 170 -14.15 -19.90 24.01
N LYS A 171 -14.18 -18.97 24.95
CA LYS A 171 -14.10 -17.54 24.68
C LYS A 171 -12.69 -17.00 24.43
N SER A 172 -11.66 -17.80 24.69
CA SER A 172 -10.25 -17.39 24.63
C SER A 172 -9.55 -17.96 23.43
N GLU A 173 -8.73 -17.14 22.78
CA GLU A 173 -7.86 -17.52 21.68
C GLU A 173 -6.47 -16.93 21.92
N TRP A 174 -5.46 -17.79 21.78
CA TRP A 174 -4.04 -17.43 21.79
C TRP A 174 -3.45 -17.67 20.43
N SER A 175 -2.63 -16.75 19.94
CA SER A 175 -1.83 -16.98 18.74
C SER A 175 -0.41 -16.47 18.93
N LEU A 176 0.53 -17.23 18.38
CA LEU A 176 1.95 -16.87 18.30
C LEU A 176 2.40 -17.04 16.87
N SER A 177 3.12 -16.07 16.35
CA SER A 177 3.78 -16.15 15.05
C SER A 177 5.20 -15.62 15.11
N TYR A 178 6.05 -16.20 14.29
CA TYR A 178 7.41 -15.76 14.06
C TYR A 178 7.72 -15.85 12.58
N ASP A 179 8.30 -14.77 12.05
CA ASP A 179 8.73 -14.67 10.67
C ASP A 179 10.20 -14.27 10.62
N VAL A 180 10.91 -14.83 9.65
CA VAL A 180 12.24 -14.43 9.28
C VAL A 180 12.29 -14.24 7.77
N SER A 181 12.88 -13.14 7.31
CA SER A 181 13.12 -12.92 5.90
C SER A 181 14.52 -12.34 5.69
N GLY A 182 15.12 -12.65 4.56
CA GLY A 182 16.44 -12.15 4.25
C GLY A 182 16.77 -12.23 2.78
N TYR A 183 17.68 -11.37 2.36
CA TYR A 183 18.20 -11.39 1.01
C TYR A 183 19.67 -10.93 0.97
N LYS A 184 20.35 -11.32 -0.12
CA LYS A 184 21.68 -10.86 -0.46
C LYS A 184 21.76 -10.69 -1.97
N ASN A 185 21.55 -9.47 -2.43
CA ASN A 185 21.53 -9.10 -3.83
C ASN A 185 22.84 -8.46 -4.25
N LYS A 186 23.36 -8.84 -5.41
CA LYS A 186 24.59 -8.30 -5.99
C LYS A 186 24.39 -7.75 -7.41
N GLY A 187 23.18 -7.90 -7.93
CA GLY A 187 22.84 -7.58 -9.32
C GLY A 187 22.09 -6.27 -9.50
N GLU A 188 21.99 -5.44 -8.45
CA GLU A 188 21.35 -4.13 -8.53
C GLU A 188 22.37 -3.10 -9.03
N LYS A 189 22.07 -2.42 -10.12
CA LYS A 189 22.94 -1.42 -10.74
C LYS A 189 22.14 -0.25 -11.24
N SER A 190 22.68 0.96 -11.09
CA SER A 190 22.12 2.18 -11.66
C SER A 190 23.12 2.87 -12.60
N LYS A 191 22.56 3.62 -13.54
CA LYS A 191 23.27 4.57 -14.38
C LYS A 191 22.64 5.93 -14.17
N GLN A 192 23.44 6.92 -13.81
CA GLN A 192 22.97 8.27 -13.56
C GLN A 192 23.77 9.28 -14.36
N LEU A 193 23.08 10.13 -15.09
CA LEU A 193 23.59 11.35 -15.70
C LEU A 193 23.06 12.54 -14.89
N SER A 194 23.96 13.43 -14.48
CA SER A 194 23.63 14.69 -13.80
C SER A 194 24.25 15.85 -14.53
N GLN A 195 23.45 16.89 -14.82
CA GLN A 195 23.87 18.12 -15.45
C GLN A 195 23.54 19.29 -14.52
N TYR A 196 24.58 19.92 -14.01
CA TYR A 196 24.51 21.03 -13.05
C TYR A 196 24.75 22.35 -13.79
N THR A 197 23.77 23.25 -13.77
CA THR A 197 23.95 24.62 -14.29
C THR A 197 24.62 25.45 -13.21
N LEU A 198 25.89 25.82 -13.41
CA LEU A 198 26.69 26.58 -12.47
C LEU A 198 26.29 28.07 -12.44
N THR A 199 26.80 28.83 -11.47
CA THR A 199 26.50 30.27 -11.30
C THR A 199 26.94 31.14 -12.48
N ASP A 200 27.99 30.72 -13.20
CA ASP A 200 28.46 31.36 -14.43
C ASP A 200 27.67 30.97 -15.68
N GLY A 201 26.65 30.11 -15.54
CA GLY A 201 25.83 29.59 -16.63
C GLY A 201 26.42 28.39 -17.38
N SER A 202 27.61 27.93 -17.04
CA SER A 202 28.19 26.72 -17.61
C SER A 202 27.46 25.47 -17.10
N ILE A 203 27.47 24.40 -17.92
CA ILE A 203 26.88 23.10 -17.55
C ILE A 203 28.00 22.15 -17.16
N TYR A 204 27.97 21.73 -15.90
CA TYR A 204 28.87 20.72 -15.36
C TYR A 204 28.20 19.36 -15.38
N THR A 205 28.76 18.41 -16.12
CA THR A 205 28.15 17.08 -16.32
C THR A 205 28.94 16.02 -15.59
N ILE A 206 28.24 15.20 -14.80
CA ILE A 206 28.78 14.04 -14.09
C ILE A 206 27.96 12.80 -14.44
N GLU A 207 28.63 11.74 -14.85
CA GLU A 207 28.06 10.40 -14.98
C GLU A 207 28.49 9.54 -13.80
N ARG A 208 27.53 8.82 -13.19
CA ARG A 208 27.75 7.88 -12.07
C ARG A 208 27.16 6.53 -12.43
N ASN A 209 28.00 5.54 -12.66
CA ASN A 209 27.58 4.21 -13.12
C ASN A 209 28.00 3.14 -12.12
N ASP A 210 27.04 2.38 -11.58
CA ASP A 210 27.34 1.30 -10.64
C ASP A 210 28.13 0.18 -11.33
N VAL A 211 29.29 -0.17 -10.78
CA VAL A 211 30.12 -1.30 -11.21
C VAL A 211 29.98 -2.49 -10.28
N GLU A 212 29.87 -2.26 -8.99
CA GLU A 212 29.65 -3.28 -7.98
C GLU A 212 28.62 -2.81 -6.94
N SER A 213 27.76 -3.71 -6.50
CA SER A 213 26.80 -3.45 -5.44
C SER A 213 26.57 -4.68 -4.58
N LEU A 214 26.32 -4.46 -3.30
CA LEU A 214 25.82 -5.45 -2.36
C LEU A 214 24.69 -4.84 -1.56
N SER A 215 23.53 -5.47 -1.62
CA SER A 215 22.39 -5.16 -0.77
C SER A 215 22.00 -6.42 -0.01
N LYS A 216 22.08 -6.38 1.32
CA LYS A 216 21.71 -7.50 2.20
C LYS A 216 20.93 -7.02 3.40
N ALA A 217 19.91 -7.77 3.76
CA ALA A 217 19.13 -7.51 4.97
C ALA A 217 18.64 -8.82 5.57
N ILE A 218 18.41 -8.80 6.88
CA ILE A 218 17.66 -9.80 7.60
C ILE A 218 16.64 -9.10 8.50
N ALA A 219 15.41 -9.62 8.49
CA ALA A 219 14.32 -9.13 9.31
C ALA A 219 13.72 -10.29 10.12
N HIS A 220 13.40 -10.01 11.38
CA HIS A 220 12.70 -10.92 12.27
C HIS A 220 11.48 -10.21 12.83
N ASP A 221 10.32 -10.84 12.72
CA ASP A 221 9.08 -10.35 13.27
C ASP A 221 8.46 -11.41 14.18
N THR A 222 8.00 -11.00 15.36
CA THR A 222 7.28 -11.87 16.28
C THR A 222 6.02 -11.21 16.79
N LYS A 223 4.96 -11.99 17.00
CA LYS A 223 3.71 -11.46 17.55
C LYS A 223 3.00 -12.50 18.40
N LEU A 224 2.69 -12.12 19.63
CA LEU A 224 1.83 -12.84 20.55
C LEU A 224 0.51 -12.09 20.67
N THR A 225 -0.61 -12.77 20.46
CA THR A 225 -1.96 -12.17 20.59
C THR A 225 -2.81 -13.01 21.52
N TYR A 226 -3.50 -12.35 22.42
CA TYR A 226 -4.60 -12.89 23.20
C TYR A 226 -5.90 -12.22 22.80
N ASN A 227 -6.92 -13.00 22.51
CA ASN A 227 -8.25 -12.51 22.17
C ASN A 227 -9.29 -13.22 23.04
N TRP A 228 -10.14 -12.44 23.70
CA TRP A 228 -11.29 -12.90 24.46
C TRP A 228 -12.56 -12.34 23.84
N SER A 229 -13.59 -13.17 23.65
CA SER A 229 -14.84 -12.76 23.04
C SER A 229 -16.01 -13.59 23.60
N ASP A 230 -17.07 -12.93 24.01
CA ASP A 230 -18.34 -13.56 24.40
C ASP A 230 -19.32 -13.70 23.24
N SER A 231 -18.81 -13.96 22.05
CA SER A 231 -19.50 -14.10 20.76
C SER A 231 -19.79 -12.77 20.03
N THR A 232 -20.67 -11.92 20.50
CA THR A 232 -21.07 -10.71 19.77
C THR A 232 -21.11 -9.44 20.62
N ALA A 233 -21.18 -9.58 21.93
CA ALA A 233 -21.42 -8.44 22.83
C ALA A 233 -20.13 -7.75 23.28
N THR A 234 -19.08 -8.50 23.55
CA THR A 234 -17.81 -7.95 24.05
C THR A 234 -16.63 -8.65 23.41
N VAL A 235 -15.65 -7.87 22.95
CA VAL A 235 -14.34 -8.35 22.45
C VAL A 235 -13.25 -7.59 23.18
N PHE A 236 -12.32 -8.31 23.75
CA PHE A 236 -11.05 -7.78 24.25
C PHE A 236 -9.91 -8.46 23.52
N GLN A 237 -8.98 -7.70 22.99
CA GLN A 237 -7.79 -8.23 22.35
C GLN A 237 -6.57 -7.44 22.83
N THR A 238 -5.51 -8.15 23.12
CA THR A 238 -4.20 -7.55 23.33
C THR A 238 -3.15 -8.27 22.51
N SER A 239 -2.20 -7.55 21.95
CA SER A 239 -1.06 -8.15 21.27
C SER A 239 0.24 -7.42 21.62
N LEU A 240 1.28 -8.23 21.78
CA LEU A 240 2.66 -7.76 21.90
C LEU A 240 3.40 -8.24 20.64
N SER A 241 3.99 -7.31 19.91
CA SER A 241 4.80 -7.63 18.73
C SER A 241 6.14 -6.92 18.78
N GLY A 242 7.12 -7.48 18.08
CA GLY A 242 8.44 -6.88 17.92
C GLY A 242 8.98 -7.16 16.52
N ALA A 243 9.50 -6.12 15.88
CA ALA A 243 10.22 -6.20 14.62
C ALA A 243 11.68 -5.84 14.86
N PHE A 244 12.57 -6.69 14.38
CA PHE A 244 14.02 -6.45 14.36
C PHE A 244 14.48 -6.50 12.91
N ASN A 245 15.10 -5.41 12.44
CA ASN A 245 15.66 -5.34 11.09
C ASN A 245 17.15 -5.04 11.20
N ASN A 246 17.96 -5.72 10.38
CA ASN A 246 19.39 -5.51 10.30
C ASN A 246 19.87 -5.54 8.86
N THR A 247 20.48 -4.44 8.44
CA THR A 247 21.14 -4.25 7.15
C THR A 247 22.61 -3.93 7.46
N PRO A 248 23.45 -4.96 7.67
CA PRO A 248 24.73 -4.77 8.35
C PRO A 248 25.81 -4.07 7.54
N ASP A 249 25.75 -4.14 6.20
CA ASP A 249 26.78 -3.62 5.33
C ASP A 249 26.31 -3.68 3.88
N ASN A 250 25.60 -2.66 3.46
CA ASN A 250 25.27 -2.43 2.06
C ASN A 250 26.34 -1.52 1.47
N TYR A 251 26.79 -1.81 0.27
CA TYR A 251 27.74 -0.95 -0.41
C TYR A 251 27.46 -0.86 -1.91
N ASN A 252 27.95 0.21 -2.48
CA ASN A 252 27.90 0.47 -3.90
C ASN A 252 29.20 1.16 -4.32
N ILE A 253 29.81 0.64 -5.40
CA ILE A 253 30.99 1.23 -6.05
C ILE A 253 30.53 1.74 -7.41
N LYS A 254 30.81 3.00 -7.71
CA LYS A 254 30.44 3.68 -8.94
C LYS A 254 31.69 4.16 -9.68
N ASP A 255 31.72 3.94 -10.99
CA ASP A 255 32.62 4.68 -11.86
C ASP A 255 32.03 6.06 -12.11
N ILE A 256 32.82 7.08 -11.83
CA ILE A 256 32.49 8.48 -12.03
C ILE A 256 33.23 8.99 -13.24
N THR A 257 32.50 9.61 -14.17
CA THR A 257 33.09 10.36 -15.31
C THR A 257 32.70 11.82 -15.15
N ASP A 258 33.70 12.67 -15.00
CA ASP A 258 33.58 14.11 -14.79
C ASP A 258 34.43 14.82 -15.85
N GLY A 259 33.84 15.16 -16.95
CA GLY A 259 34.56 15.64 -18.12
C GLY A 259 35.57 14.60 -18.64
N SER A 260 36.87 14.89 -18.51
CA SER A 260 37.95 13.96 -18.87
C SER A 260 38.47 13.12 -17.69
N ARG A 261 38.03 13.39 -16.45
CA ARG A 261 38.45 12.68 -15.25
C ARG A 261 37.61 11.43 -15.05
N GLN A 262 38.26 10.34 -14.69
CA GLN A 262 37.62 9.10 -14.30
C GLN A 262 38.16 8.65 -12.96
N TYR A 263 37.28 8.32 -12.05
CA TYR A 263 37.61 7.86 -10.71
C TYR A 263 36.45 7.05 -10.12
N GLN A 264 36.66 6.43 -8.97
CA GLN A 264 35.61 5.66 -8.32
C GLN A 264 35.06 6.39 -7.08
N ALA A 265 33.74 6.26 -6.89
CA ALA A 265 33.10 6.62 -5.65
C ALA A 265 32.62 5.35 -4.93
N THR A 266 32.65 5.40 -3.61
CA THR A 266 32.15 4.32 -2.75
C THR A 266 31.09 4.84 -1.81
N SER A 267 29.98 4.15 -1.72
CA SER A 267 28.99 4.35 -0.66
C SER A 267 28.83 3.10 0.18
N ARG A 268 28.66 3.26 1.50
CA ARG A 268 28.34 2.18 2.43
C ARG A 268 27.25 2.64 3.39
N GLU A 269 26.32 1.75 3.68
CA GLU A 269 25.24 2.01 4.62
C GLU A 269 25.05 0.79 5.52
N HIS A 270 24.78 1.06 6.79
CA HIS A 270 24.27 0.07 7.71
C HIS A 270 23.03 0.60 8.43
N ASN A 271 22.12 -0.28 8.76
CA ASN A 271 20.91 0.07 9.49
C ASN A 271 20.52 -1.07 10.41
N LYS A 272 20.19 -0.75 11.64
CA LYS A 272 19.66 -1.68 12.63
C LYS A 272 18.48 -1.02 13.34
N SER A 273 17.34 -1.71 13.43
CA SER A 273 16.18 -1.19 14.14
C SER A 273 15.47 -2.26 14.95
N LEU A 274 14.92 -1.85 16.08
CA LEU A 274 14.06 -2.65 16.97
C LEU A 274 12.79 -1.85 17.25
N SER A 275 11.62 -2.49 17.04
CA SER A 275 10.31 -1.83 17.15
C SER A 275 9.31 -2.70 17.93
N PRO A 276 9.34 -2.71 19.29
CA PRO A 276 8.27 -3.31 20.09
C PRO A 276 6.99 -2.48 20.03
N VAL A 277 5.84 -3.17 19.96
CA VAL A 277 4.49 -2.60 19.91
C VAL A 277 3.57 -3.34 20.84
N LEU A 278 2.86 -2.61 21.71
CA LEU A 278 1.75 -3.10 22.50
C LEU A 278 0.43 -2.53 21.94
N ASP A 279 -0.51 -3.39 21.60
CA ASP A 279 -1.83 -3.02 21.08
C ASP A 279 -2.93 -3.60 21.97
N ILE A 280 -3.84 -2.75 22.46
CA ILE A 280 -4.96 -3.10 23.33
C ILE A 280 -6.24 -2.63 22.67
N TYR A 281 -7.17 -3.53 22.45
CA TYR A 281 -8.45 -3.28 21.79
C TYR A 281 -9.61 -3.75 22.64
N PHE A 282 -10.65 -2.95 22.69
CA PHE A 282 -11.89 -3.25 23.37
C PHE A 282 -13.10 -2.88 22.49
N PHE A 283 -14.06 -3.79 22.39
CA PHE A 283 -15.36 -3.55 21.75
C PHE A 283 -16.47 -4.02 22.68
N ARG A 284 -17.53 -3.23 22.80
CA ARG A 284 -18.74 -3.62 23.52
C ARG A 284 -20.00 -3.16 22.80
N GLN A 285 -20.93 -4.11 22.63
CA GLN A 285 -22.30 -3.84 22.24
C GLN A 285 -23.06 -3.37 23.48
N LEU A 286 -23.42 -2.09 23.55
CA LEU A 286 -24.14 -1.50 24.70
C LEU A 286 -25.61 -1.87 24.66
N THR A 287 -26.22 -1.80 23.46
CA THR A 287 -27.58 -2.21 23.15
C THR A 287 -27.61 -2.88 21.77
N PRO A 288 -28.73 -3.49 21.33
CA PRO A 288 -28.80 -4.03 19.97
C PRO A 288 -28.49 -3.01 18.85
N ARG A 289 -28.57 -1.71 19.16
CA ARG A 289 -28.30 -0.63 18.20
C ARG A 289 -27.04 0.17 18.48
N GLN A 290 -26.49 0.11 19.68
CA GLN A 290 -25.38 0.97 20.11
C GLN A 290 -24.15 0.13 20.42
N SER A 291 -23.00 0.59 19.99
CA SER A 291 -21.71 -0.02 20.32
C SER A 291 -20.64 1.04 20.57
N ILE A 292 -19.68 0.68 21.40
CA ILE A 292 -18.46 1.44 21.63
C ILE A 292 -17.25 0.58 21.27
N THR A 293 -16.28 1.21 20.67
CA THR A 293 -14.98 0.60 20.33
C THR A 293 -13.88 1.51 20.83
N ALA A 294 -12.87 0.94 21.47
CA ALA A 294 -11.69 1.66 21.93
C ALA A 294 -10.42 0.90 21.52
N ASN A 295 -9.37 1.63 21.17
CA ASN A 295 -8.06 1.06 20.88
C ASN A 295 -6.96 1.96 21.45
N ALA A 296 -5.88 1.35 21.93
CA ALA A 296 -4.66 2.04 22.36
C ALA A 296 -3.44 1.27 21.89
N VAL A 297 -2.51 1.95 21.21
CA VAL A 297 -1.28 1.36 20.68
C VAL A 297 -0.09 2.18 21.16
N GLY A 298 0.79 1.52 21.90
CA GLY A 298 2.09 2.05 22.28
C GLY A 298 3.19 1.46 21.41
N THR A 299 4.02 2.30 20.81
CA THR A 299 5.15 1.88 19.96
C THR A 299 6.43 2.56 20.44
N TYR A 300 7.51 1.80 20.50
CA TYR A 300 8.86 2.32 20.68
C TYR A 300 9.72 1.85 19.51
N ILE A 301 10.47 2.77 18.90
CA ILE A 301 11.38 2.47 17.79
C ILE A 301 12.78 2.94 18.19
N SER A 302 13.75 2.05 18.15
CA SER A 302 15.17 2.37 18.27
C SER A 302 15.85 2.05 16.95
N THR A 303 16.56 3.02 16.39
CA THR A 303 17.23 2.89 15.10
C THR A 303 18.67 3.35 15.22
N GLN A 304 19.59 2.59 14.64
CA GLN A 304 21.00 2.95 14.45
C GLN A 304 21.28 2.87 12.95
N THR A 305 21.66 3.98 12.34
CA THR A 305 21.95 4.07 10.91
C THR A 305 23.30 4.75 10.74
N GLY A 306 24.18 4.19 9.89
CA GLY A 306 25.42 4.85 9.50
C GLY A 306 25.52 4.92 7.99
N SER A 307 26.10 6.01 7.52
CA SER A 307 26.33 6.28 6.10
C SER A 307 27.75 6.77 5.91
N TYR A 308 28.42 6.18 4.93
CA TYR A 308 29.75 6.59 4.43
C TYR A 308 29.66 6.80 2.93
N TYR A 309 30.13 7.94 2.45
CA TYR A 309 30.20 8.27 1.04
C TYR A 309 31.54 8.92 0.72
N ASP A 310 32.25 8.41 -0.32
CA ASP A 310 33.50 8.98 -0.79
C ASP A 310 33.45 9.11 -2.32
N GLU A 311 33.46 10.35 -2.78
CA GLU A 311 33.58 10.77 -4.19
C GLU A 311 34.74 11.79 -4.27
N GLY A 312 35.94 11.36 -3.80
CA GLY A 312 37.15 12.20 -3.70
C GLY A 312 37.32 12.96 -2.39
N THR A 313 36.25 13.10 -1.61
CA THR A 313 36.26 13.64 -0.24
C THR A 313 35.34 12.80 0.61
N PRO A 314 35.85 12.03 1.58
CA PRO A 314 35.04 11.23 2.46
C PRO A 314 34.02 12.05 3.25
N TYR A 315 32.84 11.46 3.47
CA TYR A 315 31.79 12.02 4.29
C TYR A 315 31.11 10.89 5.05
N GLN A 316 31.09 10.97 6.35
CA GLN A 316 30.55 9.91 7.22
C GLN A 316 29.71 10.49 8.33
N TYR A 317 28.56 9.86 8.58
CA TYR A 317 27.75 10.15 9.76
C TYR A 317 27.05 8.91 10.27
N ASP A 318 26.75 8.90 11.56
CA ASP A 318 25.93 7.94 12.26
C ASP A 318 24.70 8.64 12.85
N VAL A 319 23.57 7.92 12.95
CA VAL A 319 22.35 8.44 13.55
C VAL A 319 21.82 7.46 14.59
N ASP A 320 21.70 7.93 15.83
CA ASP A 320 20.96 7.27 16.88
C ASP A 320 19.55 7.84 16.97
N GLY A 321 18.56 7.07 16.51
CA GLY A 321 17.16 7.45 16.50
C GLY A 321 16.34 6.74 17.58
N LYS A 322 15.52 7.49 18.33
CA LYS A 322 14.57 6.97 19.31
C LYS A 322 13.22 7.63 19.10
N THR A 323 12.18 6.83 18.88
CA THR A 323 10.81 7.30 18.74
C THR A 323 9.91 6.56 19.71
N ALA A 324 9.09 7.29 20.45
CA ALA A 324 8.02 6.74 21.27
C ALA A 324 6.70 7.35 20.84
N SER A 325 5.66 6.51 20.61
CA SER A 325 4.35 6.98 20.23
C SER A 325 3.23 6.29 20.99
N LEU A 326 2.13 7.01 21.18
CA LEU A 326 0.87 6.54 21.71
C LEU A 326 -0.25 6.95 20.77
N LEU A 327 -0.99 5.99 20.24
CA LEU A 327 -2.16 6.21 19.42
C LEU A 327 -3.38 5.67 20.16
N THR A 328 -4.42 6.50 20.34
CA THR A 328 -5.65 6.07 20.98
C THR A 328 -6.85 6.48 20.14
N GLU A 329 -7.88 5.65 20.10
CA GLU A 329 -9.11 5.93 19.37
C GLU A 329 -10.31 5.39 20.12
N VAL A 330 -11.41 6.17 20.13
CA VAL A 330 -12.70 5.73 20.63
C VAL A 330 -13.75 6.06 19.58
N ILE A 331 -14.58 5.06 19.20
CA ILE A 331 -15.70 5.23 18.28
C ILE A 331 -17.01 4.78 18.97
N TYR A 332 -18.00 5.62 18.90
CA TYR A 332 -19.39 5.30 19.24
C TYR A 332 -20.22 5.16 17.96
N GLU A 333 -20.97 4.07 17.85
CA GLU A 333 -21.87 3.81 16.72
C GLU A 333 -23.29 3.60 17.22
N ASN A 334 -24.26 4.24 16.56
CA ASN A 334 -25.69 4.09 16.86
C ASN A 334 -26.48 3.83 15.55
N ARG A 335 -27.17 2.67 15.49
CA ARG A 335 -28.00 2.27 14.36
C ARG A 335 -29.41 2.79 14.56
N LEU A 336 -29.71 3.96 14.03
CA LEU A 336 -31.06 4.54 13.97
C LEU A 336 -31.82 3.91 12.79
N LYS A 337 -33.17 4.01 12.78
CA LYS A 337 -33.97 3.40 11.70
C LYS A 337 -33.59 3.92 10.30
N PRO A 338 -33.43 5.26 10.06
CA PRO A 338 -33.12 5.76 8.72
C PRO A 338 -31.62 5.72 8.39
N PHE A 339 -30.71 5.71 9.39
CA PHE A 339 -29.27 5.72 9.17
C PHE A 339 -28.49 5.18 10.38
N THR A 340 -27.22 4.87 10.17
CA THR A 340 -26.24 4.62 11.24
C THR A 340 -25.41 5.88 11.44
N LEU A 341 -25.33 6.35 12.68
CA LEU A 341 -24.44 7.43 13.10
C LEU A 341 -23.19 6.82 13.72
N SER A 342 -22.02 7.23 13.26
CA SER A 342 -20.72 6.91 13.85
C SER A 342 -20.02 8.21 14.23
N THR A 343 -19.56 8.32 15.48
CA THR A 343 -18.74 9.45 15.94
C THR A 343 -17.50 8.91 16.61
N GLY A 344 -16.39 9.59 16.44
CA GLY A 344 -15.11 9.13 17.00
C GLY A 344 -14.17 10.25 17.36
N LEU A 345 -13.26 9.90 18.27
CA LEU A 345 -12.16 10.73 18.72
C LEU A 345 -10.88 9.90 18.64
N ASN A 346 -9.87 10.46 17.99
CA ASN A 346 -8.53 9.87 17.90
C ASN A 346 -7.52 10.87 18.46
N TYR A 347 -6.62 10.38 19.32
CA TYR A 347 -5.50 11.15 19.82
C TYR A 347 -4.21 10.42 19.52
N SER A 348 -3.24 11.12 18.97
CA SER A 348 -1.89 10.61 18.77
C SER A 348 -0.85 11.53 19.40
N TYR A 349 0.08 10.92 20.10
CA TYR A 349 1.29 11.55 20.61
C TYR A 349 2.51 10.83 20.06
N LYS A 350 3.50 11.60 19.59
CA LYS A 350 4.76 11.05 19.09
C LYS A 350 5.92 11.95 19.53
N HIS A 351 6.92 11.36 20.17
CA HIS A 351 8.19 11.96 20.51
C HIS A 351 9.31 11.28 19.72
N THR A 352 10.12 12.05 19.02
CA THR A 352 11.28 11.55 18.28
C THR A 352 12.51 12.34 18.66
N LYS A 353 13.62 11.62 18.89
CA LYS A 353 14.97 12.16 19.08
C LYS A 353 15.90 11.47 18.11
N ASN A 354 16.52 12.23 17.19
CA ASN A 354 17.55 11.75 16.28
C ASN A 354 18.84 12.54 16.53
N ASP A 355 19.89 11.82 16.85
CA ASP A 355 21.22 12.36 17.16
C ASP A 355 22.17 11.97 16.03
N TYR A 356 22.54 12.96 15.22
CA TYR A 356 23.45 12.82 14.09
C TYR A 356 24.87 13.12 14.57
N LEU A 357 25.80 12.20 14.33
CA LEU A 357 27.19 12.27 14.74
C LEU A 357 28.11 12.14 13.54
N GLY A 358 29.21 12.84 13.54
CA GLY A 358 30.19 12.85 12.44
C GLY A 358 30.05 14.11 11.58
N ASP A 359 30.16 13.97 10.25
CA ASP A 359 30.15 15.12 9.33
C ASP A 359 28.77 15.78 9.22
N ALA A 360 27.69 15.04 9.50
CA ALA A 360 26.33 15.57 9.66
C ALA A 360 25.97 15.69 11.15
N SER A 361 26.61 16.62 11.88
CA SER A 361 26.32 16.78 13.30
C SER A 361 25.07 17.62 13.54
N ALA A 362 24.01 17.00 14.04
CA ALA A 362 22.74 17.65 14.37
C ALA A 362 21.97 16.87 15.44
N LEU A 363 21.20 17.56 16.27
CA LEU A 363 20.29 16.94 17.24
C LEU A 363 18.87 17.41 16.95
N THR A 364 18.04 16.54 16.40
CA THR A 364 16.63 16.83 16.11
C THR A 364 15.75 16.23 17.19
N LYS A 365 14.96 17.06 17.86
CA LYS A 365 13.94 16.64 18.84
C LYS A 365 12.58 17.15 18.39
N THR A 366 11.62 16.24 18.26
CA THR A 366 10.26 16.57 17.84
C THR A 366 9.22 16.02 18.79
N ASN A 367 8.16 16.78 19.00
CA ASN A 367 6.94 16.30 19.64
C ASN A 367 5.76 16.63 18.71
N ASN A 368 4.94 15.65 18.44
CA ASN A 368 3.75 15.81 17.62
C ASN A 368 2.53 15.31 18.42
N ASN A 369 1.55 16.19 18.59
CA ASN A 369 0.26 15.90 19.19
C ASN A 369 -0.82 16.15 18.14
N ARG A 370 -1.71 15.19 17.92
CA ARG A 370 -2.86 15.35 17.03
C ARG A 370 -4.11 14.88 17.74
N LEU A 371 -5.12 15.71 17.75
CA LEU A 371 -6.48 15.37 18.16
C LEU A 371 -7.37 15.42 16.93
N TYR A 372 -8.02 14.31 16.58
CA TYR A 372 -8.94 14.18 15.47
C TYR A 372 -10.33 13.79 15.98
N ALA A 373 -11.35 14.54 15.59
CA ALA A 373 -12.74 14.23 15.86
C ALA A 373 -13.52 14.10 14.55
N PHE A 374 -14.45 13.14 14.48
CA PHE A 374 -15.28 12.95 13.31
C PHE A 374 -16.71 12.52 13.62
N ALA A 375 -17.59 12.79 12.66
CA ALA A 375 -18.94 12.25 12.60
C ALA A 375 -19.27 11.77 11.20
N GLU A 376 -19.95 10.64 11.07
CA GLU A 376 -20.34 10.02 9.81
C GLU A 376 -21.76 9.45 9.92
N ILE A 377 -22.60 9.72 8.93
CA ILE A 377 -23.89 9.09 8.75
C ILE A 377 -23.89 8.20 7.52
N LYS A 378 -24.44 7.00 7.66
CA LYS A 378 -24.57 6.01 6.59
C LYS A 378 -25.98 5.47 6.53
N GLY A 379 -26.62 5.58 5.37
CA GLY A 379 -28.00 5.18 5.22
C GLY A 379 -28.39 4.75 3.82
N MET A 380 -29.68 4.41 3.67
CA MET A 380 -30.26 4.00 2.41
C MET A 380 -31.66 4.60 2.28
N LEU A 381 -31.86 5.31 1.17
CA LEU A 381 -33.15 5.79 0.68
C LEU A 381 -33.33 5.20 -0.70
N GLN A 382 -33.95 4.04 -0.80
CA GLN A 382 -34.06 3.29 -2.08
C GLN A 382 -34.52 4.18 -3.23
N PRO A 383 -33.80 4.16 -4.39
CA PRO A 383 -32.65 3.32 -4.75
C PRO A 383 -31.27 3.92 -4.38
N LEU A 384 -31.22 5.02 -3.62
CA LEU A 384 -30.00 5.73 -3.24
C LEU A 384 -29.44 5.21 -1.92
N ARG A 385 -28.16 4.90 -1.90
CA ARG A 385 -27.33 4.66 -0.70
C ARG A 385 -26.38 5.82 -0.51
N TYR A 386 -26.16 6.24 0.73
CA TYR A 386 -25.29 7.37 1.03
C TYR A 386 -24.42 7.14 2.25
N THR A 387 -23.23 7.72 2.22
CA THR A 387 -22.33 7.91 3.38
C THR A 387 -21.85 9.35 3.33
N LEU A 388 -22.12 10.11 4.40
CA LEU A 388 -21.72 11.50 4.54
C LEU A 388 -20.97 11.64 5.85
N GLY A 389 -19.76 12.17 5.82
CA GLY A 389 -18.93 12.34 7.00
C GLY A 389 -18.09 13.60 6.94
N ALA A 390 -17.71 14.07 8.11
CA ALA A 390 -16.75 15.14 8.27
C ALA A 390 -15.90 14.90 9.51
N GLY A 391 -14.63 15.25 9.42
CA GLY A 391 -13.69 15.22 10.53
C GLY A 391 -12.86 16.49 10.57
N ALA A 392 -12.30 16.80 11.74
CA ALA A 392 -11.37 17.90 11.93
C ALA A 392 -10.23 17.47 12.84
N SER A 393 -9.00 17.88 12.54
CA SER A 393 -7.85 17.67 13.41
C SER A 393 -7.28 18.99 13.89
N TYR A 394 -6.85 19.00 15.14
CA TYR A 394 -5.90 19.98 15.66
C TYR A 394 -4.56 19.30 15.85
N ILE A 395 -3.49 19.86 15.24
CA ILE A 395 -2.14 19.33 15.27
C ILE A 395 -1.26 20.37 15.92
N HIS A 396 -0.58 19.97 17.01
CA HIS A 396 0.45 20.75 17.68
C HIS A 396 1.78 20.03 17.52
N TYR A 397 2.70 20.67 16.82
CA TYR A 397 4.01 20.13 16.50
C TYR A 397 5.11 21.05 17.01
N THR A 398 6.13 20.49 17.68
CA THR A 398 7.32 21.22 18.10
C THR A 398 8.58 20.54 17.58
N GLN A 399 9.53 21.34 17.08
CA GLN A 399 10.84 20.86 16.63
C GLN A 399 11.92 21.82 17.09
N ASN A 400 12.90 21.32 17.85
CA ASN A 400 14.05 22.10 18.34
C ASN A 400 13.67 23.45 18.96
N GLY A 401 12.50 23.52 19.67
CA GLY A 401 11.99 24.75 20.31
C GLY A 401 11.01 25.57 19.45
N HIS A 402 10.95 25.37 18.15
CA HIS A 402 9.94 25.98 17.29
C HIS A 402 8.59 25.28 17.46
N ARG A 403 7.49 26.04 17.33
CA ARG A 403 6.11 25.54 17.53
C ARG A 403 5.26 25.83 16.32
N TYR A 404 4.52 24.80 15.88
CA TYR A 404 3.62 24.87 14.73
C TYR A 404 2.24 24.35 15.15
N ASN A 405 1.19 25.02 14.69
CA ASN A 405 -0.19 24.63 14.96
C ASN A 405 -0.98 24.61 13.65
N PHE A 406 -1.70 23.52 13.39
CA PHE A 406 -2.50 23.35 12.20
C PHE A 406 -3.91 22.89 12.56
N TRP A 407 -4.88 23.46 11.87
CA TRP A 407 -6.25 22.93 11.79
C TRP A 407 -6.43 22.31 10.42
N THR A 408 -6.97 21.10 10.38
CA THR A 408 -7.26 20.38 9.12
C THR A 408 -8.71 19.93 9.13
N PHE A 409 -9.34 19.89 7.94
CA PHE A 409 -10.75 19.55 7.78
C PHE A 409 -10.90 18.48 6.69
N HIS A 410 -11.70 17.42 6.97
CA HIS A 410 -11.80 16.21 6.15
C HIS A 410 -13.25 15.85 5.85
N PRO A 411 -13.99 16.60 4.99
CA PRO A 411 -15.32 16.23 4.54
C PRO A 411 -15.25 15.08 3.52
N LYS A 412 -16.27 14.22 3.55
CA LYS A 412 -16.43 13.11 2.64
C LYS A 412 -17.89 12.83 2.33
N ALA A 413 -18.18 12.56 1.05
CA ALA A 413 -19.48 12.13 0.60
C ALA A 413 -19.35 10.95 -0.36
N SER A 414 -20.18 9.93 -0.19
CA SER A 414 -20.33 8.82 -1.12
C SER A 414 -21.81 8.58 -1.39
N LEU A 415 -22.20 8.62 -2.65
CA LEU A 415 -23.55 8.42 -3.13
C LEU A 415 -23.55 7.27 -4.14
N THR A 416 -24.40 6.27 -3.95
CA THR A 416 -24.54 5.15 -4.87
C THR A 416 -26.00 4.97 -5.25
N TYR A 417 -26.30 5.12 -6.54
CA TYR A 417 -27.60 4.90 -7.12
C TYR A 417 -27.67 3.49 -7.72
N GLN A 418 -28.57 2.66 -7.18
CA GLN A 418 -28.80 1.29 -7.66
C GLN A 418 -29.79 1.35 -8.83
N ILE A 419 -29.28 1.17 -10.07
CA ILE A 419 -30.11 1.19 -11.28
C ILE A 419 -30.97 -0.09 -11.34
N ASN A 420 -30.33 -1.25 -11.11
CA ASN A 420 -30.97 -2.56 -10.96
C ASN A 420 -30.03 -3.51 -10.18
N ASN A 421 -30.37 -4.79 -10.07
CA ASN A 421 -29.59 -5.78 -9.32
C ASN A 421 -28.14 -5.96 -9.81
N SER A 422 -27.87 -5.65 -11.07
CA SER A 422 -26.56 -5.83 -11.71
C SER A 422 -25.82 -4.51 -11.96
N MET A 423 -26.51 -3.37 -11.99
CA MET A 423 -25.96 -2.07 -12.39
C MET A 423 -26.07 -1.04 -11.28
N GLN A 424 -25.00 -0.30 -11.06
CA GLN A 424 -24.99 0.87 -10.16
C GLN A 424 -24.10 1.98 -10.68
N LEU A 425 -24.44 3.21 -10.28
CA LEU A 425 -23.63 4.41 -10.47
C LEU A 425 -23.24 4.96 -9.11
N SER A 426 -21.95 5.19 -8.89
CA SER A 426 -21.41 5.71 -7.62
C SER A 426 -20.65 6.99 -7.85
N TYR A 427 -20.88 7.99 -7.02
CA TYR A 427 -20.10 9.22 -6.96
C TYR A 427 -19.49 9.36 -5.57
N THR A 428 -18.21 9.74 -5.54
CA THR A 428 -17.49 9.99 -4.29
C THR A 428 -16.79 11.34 -4.36
N TYR A 429 -16.92 12.10 -3.28
CA TYR A 429 -16.11 13.28 -2.98
C TYR A 429 -15.34 13.05 -1.69
N ARG A 430 -14.05 13.43 -1.69
CA ARG A 430 -13.19 13.42 -0.50
C ARG A 430 -12.31 14.66 -0.51
N MET A 431 -12.22 15.32 0.62
CA MET A 431 -11.22 16.36 0.87
C MET A 431 -10.39 15.93 2.07
N GLN A 432 -9.08 16.11 1.97
CA GLN A 432 -8.16 15.81 3.07
C GLN A 432 -6.96 16.74 3.04
N ASP A 433 -6.54 17.16 4.22
CA ASP A 433 -5.30 17.90 4.41
C ASP A 433 -4.18 16.93 4.81
N VAL A 434 -3.03 17.04 4.19
CA VAL A 434 -1.88 16.18 4.45
C VAL A 434 -0.77 17.02 5.06
N VAL A 435 -0.34 16.63 6.28
CA VAL A 435 0.80 17.23 6.96
C VAL A 435 2.05 16.45 6.64
N SER A 436 3.15 17.16 6.40
CA SER A 436 4.44 16.56 6.06
C SER A 436 4.96 15.61 7.13
N ARG A 437 5.70 14.58 6.70
CA ARG A 437 6.38 13.64 7.60
C ARG A 437 7.48 14.35 8.37
N ILE A 438 7.80 13.85 9.56
CA ILE A 438 8.85 14.41 10.45
C ILE A 438 10.21 14.45 9.73
N ALA A 439 10.57 13.43 8.96
CA ALA A 439 11.81 13.41 8.19
C ALA A 439 11.91 14.58 7.19
N MET A 440 10.81 15.00 6.58
CA MET A 440 10.79 16.10 5.62
C MET A 440 10.91 17.47 6.28
N THR A 441 10.71 17.55 7.59
CA THR A 441 10.80 18.79 8.39
C THR A 441 12.07 18.86 9.22
N SER A 442 12.95 17.84 9.17
CA SER A 442 14.22 17.80 9.89
C SER A 442 15.17 18.90 9.40
N ASP A 443 15.83 19.60 10.31
CA ASP A 443 16.84 20.62 10.03
C ASP A 443 18.25 20.05 9.85
N ALA A 444 18.44 18.74 9.98
CA ALA A 444 19.71 18.08 9.69
C ALA A 444 20.04 18.19 8.20
N MET A 445 21.26 18.66 7.89
CA MET A 445 21.77 18.73 6.53
C MET A 445 22.75 17.58 6.31
N VAL A 446 22.47 16.74 5.30
CA VAL A 446 23.31 15.61 4.93
C VAL A 446 23.80 15.74 3.50
N ARG A 447 25.05 15.38 3.24
CA ARG A 447 25.64 15.36 1.90
C ARG A 447 25.29 14.05 1.22
N THR A 448 24.74 14.14 0.00
CA THR A 448 24.35 12.97 -0.81
C THR A 448 25.39 12.60 -1.88
N ASN A 449 26.13 13.58 -2.38
CA ASN A 449 27.25 13.39 -3.30
C ASN A 449 28.16 14.65 -3.32
N SER A 450 29.12 14.69 -4.23
CA SER A 450 30.10 15.82 -4.33
C SER A 450 29.45 17.18 -4.57
N MET A 451 28.24 17.22 -5.17
CA MET A 451 27.54 18.45 -5.58
C MET A 451 26.23 18.69 -4.83
N GLU A 452 25.70 17.65 -4.14
CA GLU A 452 24.34 17.69 -3.62
C GLU A 452 24.27 17.45 -2.12
N TRP A 453 23.37 18.20 -1.47
CA TRP A 453 22.98 18.08 -0.06
C TRP A 453 21.48 17.93 0.07
N THR A 454 21.02 17.32 1.13
CA THR A 454 19.62 17.20 1.50
C THR A 454 19.38 17.84 2.85
N VAL A 455 18.34 18.67 2.96
CA VAL A 455 17.87 19.25 4.21
C VAL A 455 16.34 19.25 4.21
N GLY A 456 15.72 18.96 5.35
CA GLY A 456 14.27 19.11 5.49
C GLY A 456 13.88 20.58 5.67
N ASN A 457 12.56 20.85 5.57
CA ASN A 457 11.99 22.19 5.72
C ASN A 457 10.92 22.17 6.82
N PRO A 458 11.20 22.74 8.01
CA PRO A 458 10.24 22.78 9.11
C PRO A 458 9.03 23.70 8.84
N ASP A 459 9.11 24.65 7.88
CA ASP A 459 8.06 25.60 7.56
C ASP A 459 7.00 25.06 6.58
N LEU A 460 7.05 23.77 6.24
CA LEU A 460 6.07 23.14 5.38
C LEU A 460 4.66 23.23 5.98
N LYS A 461 3.74 23.75 5.17
CA LYS A 461 2.32 23.85 5.48
C LYS A 461 1.58 22.59 4.99
N PRO A 462 0.44 22.26 5.60
CA PRO A 462 -0.42 21.19 5.07
C PRO A 462 -0.81 21.43 3.62
N SER A 463 -0.81 20.39 2.81
CA SER A 463 -1.37 20.39 1.48
C SER A 463 -2.86 19.99 1.52
N HIS A 464 -3.67 20.51 0.60
CA HIS A 464 -5.12 20.31 0.53
C HIS A 464 -5.47 19.47 -0.69
N ASN A 465 -5.89 18.23 -0.48
CA ASN A 465 -6.31 17.32 -1.53
C ASN A 465 -7.84 17.29 -1.65
N MET A 466 -8.36 17.49 -2.86
CA MET A 466 -9.78 17.29 -3.20
C MET A 466 -9.88 16.24 -4.29
N GLU A 467 -10.73 15.25 -4.09
CA GLU A 467 -10.88 14.13 -5.00
C GLU A 467 -12.33 13.91 -5.37
N HIS A 468 -12.59 13.68 -6.65
CA HIS A 468 -13.88 13.34 -7.22
C HIS A 468 -13.75 12.03 -7.99
N ARG A 469 -14.68 11.12 -7.81
CA ARG A 469 -14.73 9.86 -8.52
C ARG A 469 -16.15 9.55 -8.97
N LEU A 470 -16.32 9.16 -10.21
CA LEU A 470 -17.56 8.65 -10.77
C LEU A 470 -17.31 7.26 -11.32
N GLN A 471 -18.06 6.27 -10.83
CA GLN A 471 -17.90 4.87 -11.24
C GLN A 471 -19.25 4.29 -11.67
N PHE A 472 -19.30 3.70 -12.85
CA PHE A 472 -20.37 2.84 -13.32
C PHE A 472 -19.92 1.39 -13.22
N SER A 473 -20.72 0.51 -12.59
CA SER A 473 -20.42 -0.92 -12.42
C SER A 473 -21.53 -1.78 -12.98
N TYR A 474 -21.15 -2.89 -13.66
CA TYR A 474 -22.04 -3.92 -14.13
C TYR A 474 -21.51 -5.30 -13.74
N ASN A 475 -22.27 -6.05 -12.94
CA ASN A 475 -21.87 -7.33 -12.39
C ASN A 475 -22.91 -8.40 -12.63
N THR A 476 -22.47 -9.57 -13.14
CA THR A 476 -23.27 -10.78 -13.30
C THR A 476 -22.55 -11.96 -12.64
N ASN A 477 -23.11 -13.17 -12.72
CA ASN A 477 -22.46 -14.38 -12.19
C ASN A 477 -21.14 -14.73 -12.90
N ARG A 478 -20.92 -14.26 -14.14
CA ARG A 478 -19.71 -14.56 -14.93
C ARG A 478 -18.85 -13.35 -15.24
N LEU A 479 -19.46 -12.15 -15.32
CA LEU A 479 -18.79 -10.91 -15.70
C LEU A 479 -18.86 -9.92 -14.56
N GLN A 480 -17.73 -9.37 -14.19
CA GLN A 480 -17.57 -8.19 -13.34
C GLN A 480 -16.91 -7.11 -14.18
N THR A 481 -17.54 -5.97 -14.32
CA THR A 481 -16.92 -4.84 -15.04
C THR A 481 -17.29 -3.50 -14.41
N TYR A 482 -16.41 -2.54 -14.55
CA TYR A 482 -16.71 -1.15 -14.24
C TYR A 482 -15.84 -0.18 -15.05
N VAL A 483 -16.35 1.02 -15.20
CA VAL A 483 -15.65 2.18 -15.78
C VAL A 483 -15.60 3.27 -14.71
N ASP A 484 -14.45 3.90 -14.60
CA ASP A 484 -14.12 4.82 -13.52
C ASP A 484 -13.51 6.11 -14.10
N GLY A 485 -14.04 7.26 -13.73
CA GLY A 485 -13.47 8.59 -13.97
C GLY A 485 -13.07 9.22 -12.65
N TYR A 486 -11.84 9.71 -12.55
CA TYR A 486 -11.26 10.29 -11.35
C TYR A 486 -10.61 11.64 -11.65
N TYR A 487 -10.87 12.61 -10.77
CA TYR A 487 -10.20 13.90 -10.74
C TYR A 487 -9.69 14.19 -9.35
N LYS A 488 -8.43 14.59 -9.26
CA LYS A 488 -7.79 15.06 -8.01
C LYS A 488 -7.19 16.42 -8.24
N GLN A 489 -7.44 17.33 -7.31
CA GLN A 489 -6.76 18.60 -7.17
C GLN A 489 -6.00 18.62 -5.84
N CYS A 490 -4.73 18.96 -5.85
CA CYS A 490 -3.92 19.15 -4.66
C CYS A 490 -3.40 20.58 -4.63
N LEU A 491 -3.88 21.38 -3.69
CA LEU A 491 -3.41 22.74 -3.46
C LEU A 491 -2.27 22.74 -2.44
N LYS A 492 -1.27 23.60 -2.68
CA LYS A 492 -0.05 23.70 -1.85
C LYS A 492 0.65 22.36 -1.62
N PRO A 493 0.81 21.50 -2.65
CA PRO A 493 1.52 20.23 -2.48
C PRO A 493 2.94 20.46 -2.02
N ASN A 494 3.42 19.59 -1.12
CA ASN A 494 4.82 19.55 -0.76
C ASN A 494 5.57 18.80 -1.84
N MET A 495 6.47 19.46 -2.54
CA MET A 495 7.21 18.89 -3.66
C MET A 495 8.70 19.16 -3.53
N ALA A 496 9.49 18.26 -4.13
CA ALA A 496 10.93 18.42 -4.29
C ALA A 496 11.29 19.78 -4.88
N HIS A 497 12.31 20.39 -4.31
CA HIS A 497 12.90 21.64 -4.77
C HIS A 497 14.41 21.56 -4.67
N TYR A 498 15.11 22.00 -5.72
CA TYR A 498 16.56 22.12 -5.72
C TYR A 498 16.95 23.57 -5.79
N GLU A 499 17.69 24.00 -4.79
CA GLU A 499 18.27 25.35 -4.71
C GLU A 499 19.76 25.27 -4.98
N ARG A 500 20.26 26.16 -5.87
CA ARG A 500 21.69 26.31 -6.12
C ARG A 500 22.21 27.48 -5.29
N THR A 501 23.25 27.23 -4.50
CA THR A 501 23.97 28.28 -3.73
C THR A 501 25.01 28.99 -4.61
N ASP A 502 25.53 30.12 -4.12
CA ASP A 502 26.56 30.90 -4.83
C ASP A 502 27.88 30.11 -5.00
N ASP A 503 28.19 29.17 -4.12
CA ASP A 503 29.33 28.26 -4.19
C ASP A 503 29.03 26.97 -4.98
N ASN A 504 27.96 26.96 -5.77
CA ASN A 504 27.55 25.84 -6.63
C ASN A 504 27.23 24.54 -5.89
N LYS A 505 26.74 24.62 -4.65
CA LYS A 505 26.09 23.47 -4.02
C LYS A 505 24.64 23.40 -4.42
N PHE A 506 24.12 22.19 -4.63
CA PHE A 506 22.74 21.93 -4.98
C PHE A 506 22.03 21.31 -3.77
N ILE A 507 21.16 22.07 -3.14
CA ILE A 507 20.48 21.68 -1.92
C ILE A 507 19.08 21.19 -2.28
N TYR A 508 18.83 19.92 -2.01
CA TYR A 508 17.49 19.33 -2.06
C TYR A 508 16.72 19.67 -0.80
N THR A 509 15.53 20.15 -0.95
CA THR A 509 14.55 20.30 0.13
C THR A 509 13.14 20.07 -0.42
N GLN A 510 12.13 20.20 0.43
CA GLN A 510 10.74 20.27 0.00
C GLN A 510 10.14 21.63 0.30
N ILE A 511 9.32 22.13 -0.61
CA ILE A 511 8.57 23.37 -0.43
C ILE A 511 7.10 23.19 -0.86
N ASN A 512 6.23 24.05 -0.34
CA ASN A 512 4.86 24.11 -0.85
C ASN A 512 4.88 24.78 -2.24
N GLN A 513 4.46 24.03 -3.25
CA GLN A 513 4.25 24.51 -4.62
C GLN A 513 2.79 24.96 -4.82
N LYS A 514 2.39 25.37 -6.03
CA LYS A 514 1.04 25.90 -6.28
C LYS A 514 -0.01 24.81 -6.27
N GLU A 515 0.08 23.83 -7.19
CA GLU A 515 -1.02 22.90 -7.44
C GLU A 515 -0.57 21.67 -8.22
N ILE A 516 -1.23 20.53 -7.98
CA ILE A 516 -1.22 19.35 -8.84
C ILE A 516 -2.65 18.97 -9.19
N ASP A 517 -2.93 18.81 -10.50
CA ASP A 517 -4.16 18.22 -10.99
C ASP A 517 -3.89 16.84 -11.60
N VAL A 518 -4.77 15.89 -11.33
CA VAL A 518 -4.73 14.54 -11.92
C VAL A 518 -6.08 14.18 -12.48
N LEU A 519 -6.11 13.79 -13.75
CA LEU A 519 -7.26 13.19 -14.42
C LEU A 519 -6.94 11.72 -14.72
N ASP A 520 -7.84 10.81 -14.38
CA ASP A 520 -7.69 9.37 -14.66
C ASP A 520 -9.02 8.80 -15.20
N ALA A 521 -8.93 7.95 -16.22
CA ALA A 521 -10.04 7.20 -16.75
C ALA A 521 -9.62 5.74 -16.92
N MET A 522 -10.38 4.80 -16.32
CA MET A 522 -10.05 3.39 -16.26
C MET A 522 -11.26 2.52 -16.59
N ALA A 523 -11.01 1.37 -17.21
CA ALA A 523 -11.98 0.29 -17.38
C ALA A 523 -11.40 -1.03 -16.83
N TYR A 524 -12.23 -1.81 -16.15
CA TYR A 524 -11.94 -3.15 -15.63
C TYR A 524 -12.93 -4.17 -16.17
N ALA A 525 -12.46 -5.38 -16.50
CA ALA A 525 -13.28 -6.53 -16.81
C ALA A 525 -12.65 -7.82 -16.25
N GLY A 526 -13.44 -8.57 -15.48
CA GLY A 526 -13.11 -9.92 -15.02
C GLY A 526 -14.17 -10.90 -15.50
N TYR A 527 -13.76 -11.97 -16.19
CA TYR A 527 -14.67 -12.91 -16.83
C TYR A 527 -14.32 -14.37 -16.58
N TRP A 528 -15.31 -15.18 -16.18
CA TRP A 528 -15.20 -16.63 -16.11
C TRP A 528 -15.52 -17.25 -17.46
N LEU A 529 -14.50 -17.59 -18.25
CA LEU A 529 -14.67 -18.32 -19.51
C LEU A 529 -15.32 -19.69 -19.26
N LEU A 530 -14.80 -20.44 -18.30
CA LEU A 530 -15.40 -21.66 -17.77
C LEU A 530 -15.58 -21.45 -16.26
N PRO A 531 -16.83 -21.45 -15.74
CA PRO A 531 -17.09 -21.22 -14.33
C PRO A 531 -16.24 -22.11 -13.43
N GLU A 532 -15.55 -21.50 -12.47
CA GLU A 532 -14.66 -22.13 -11.49
C GLU A 532 -13.44 -22.91 -12.05
N LYS A 533 -13.26 -22.89 -13.39
CA LYS A 533 -12.12 -23.55 -14.04
C LYS A 533 -11.18 -22.60 -14.74
N PHE A 534 -11.70 -21.55 -15.40
CA PHE A 534 -10.85 -20.65 -16.18
C PHE A 534 -11.36 -19.21 -16.10
N GLN A 535 -10.51 -18.35 -15.52
CA GLN A 535 -10.79 -16.94 -15.31
C GLN A 535 -9.76 -16.08 -16.05
N ILE A 536 -10.23 -15.00 -16.67
CA ILE A 536 -9.40 -13.92 -17.17
C ILE A 536 -9.84 -12.62 -16.50
N ALA A 537 -8.90 -11.71 -16.23
CA ALA A 537 -9.21 -10.37 -15.79
C ALA A 537 -8.20 -9.38 -16.40
N ALA A 538 -8.71 -8.23 -16.77
CA ALA A 538 -7.88 -7.15 -17.26
C ALA A 538 -8.42 -5.81 -16.82
N TYR A 539 -7.55 -4.83 -16.63
CA TYR A 539 -7.92 -3.43 -16.54
C TYR A 539 -6.86 -2.57 -17.18
N GLY A 540 -7.25 -1.38 -17.57
CA GLY A 540 -6.35 -0.39 -18.13
C GLY A 540 -6.97 0.97 -18.14
N GLY A 541 -6.14 1.96 -18.23
CA GLY A 541 -6.55 3.35 -18.20
C GLY A 541 -5.51 4.31 -18.73
N VAL A 542 -5.88 5.56 -18.69
CA VAL A 542 -5.03 6.68 -19.00
C VAL A 542 -5.15 7.72 -17.89
N TYR A 543 -4.02 8.17 -17.39
CA TYR A 543 -4.01 9.32 -16.49
C TYR A 543 -3.19 10.47 -17.08
N ARG A 544 -3.55 11.68 -16.70
CA ARG A 544 -2.85 12.90 -17.04
C ARG A 544 -2.65 13.76 -15.80
N CYS A 545 -1.38 14.05 -15.50
CA CYS A 545 -0.95 14.92 -14.42
C CYS A 545 -0.58 16.30 -14.96
N PHE A 546 -0.97 17.34 -14.24
CA PHE A 546 -0.49 18.71 -14.40
C PHE A 546 0.13 19.14 -13.08
N ASN A 547 1.38 19.59 -13.12
CA ASN A 547 2.11 20.07 -11.94
C ASN A 547 2.47 21.53 -12.16
N TYR A 548 1.86 22.40 -11.36
CA TYR A 548 2.09 23.84 -11.37
C TYR A 548 2.98 24.20 -10.19
N GLY A 549 4.27 24.35 -10.45
CA GLY A 549 5.23 24.84 -9.48
C GLY A 549 5.18 26.37 -9.37
N ASN A 550 6.04 26.93 -8.52
CA ASN A 550 6.17 28.38 -8.37
C ASN A 550 6.77 29.02 -9.64
N ASP A 551 7.67 28.30 -10.32
CA ASP A 551 8.44 28.75 -11.46
C ASP A 551 8.49 27.74 -12.63
N TYR A 552 7.67 26.68 -12.59
CA TYR A 552 7.58 25.68 -13.67
C TYR A 552 6.15 25.20 -13.88
N THR A 553 5.90 24.60 -15.04
CA THR A 553 4.68 23.84 -15.33
C THR A 553 5.06 22.59 -16.10
N HIS A 554 4.76 21.43 -15.54
CA HIS A 554 4.98 20.15 -16.19
C HIS A 554 3.68 19.39 -16.35
N CYS A 555 3.59 18.61 -17.44
CA CYS A 555 2.44 17.79 -17.76
C CYS A 555 2.91 16.43 -18.25
N HIS A 556 2.27 15.38 -17.80
CA HIS A 556 2.57 14.01 -18.24
C HIS A 556 1.28 13.24 -18.47
N THR A 557 1.22 12.51 -19.60
CA THR A 557 0.15 11.55 -19.90
C THR A 557 0.74 10.16 -19.94
N SER A 558 0.13 9.22 -19.25
CA SER A 558 0.56 7.84 -19.20
C SER A 558 -0.59 6.86 -19.36
N TRP A 559 -0.28 5.73 -19.99
CA TRP A 559 -1.16 4.57 -20.13
C TRP A 559 -0.71 3.48 -19.19
N TYR A 560 -1.64 2.79 -18.56
CA TYR A 560 -1.37 1.62 -17.77
C TYR A 560 -2.34 0.49 -18.11
N TYR A 561 -1.85 -0.74 -17.98
CA TYR A 561 -2.68 -1.94 -18.13
C TYR A 561 -2.17 -3.06 -17.24
N VAL A 562 -3.09 -3.94 -16.87
CA VAL A 562 -2.86 -5.19 -16.14
C VAL A 562 -3.67 -6.28 -16.78
N GLY A 563 -3.09 -7.46 -16.90
CA GLY A 563 -3.76 -8.67 -17.37
C GLY A 563 -3.45 -9.85 -16.47
N SER A 564 -4.44 -10.69 -16.21
CA SER A 564 -4.25 -11.94 -15.48
C SER A 564 -5.10 -13.06 -16.07
N ILE A 565 -4.58 -14.27 -15.98
CA ILE A 565 -5.22 -15.50 -16.42
C ILE A 565 -5.00 -16.57 -15.35
N THR A 566 -6.06 -17.29 -14.96
CA THR A 566 -5.94 -18.36 -13.96
C THR A 566 -6.75 -19.58 -14.41
N ALA A 567 -6.09 -20.74 -14.41
CA ALA A 567 -6.70 -22.04 -14.68
C ALA A 567 -6.68 -22.92 -13.42
N TYR A 568 -7.83 -23.43 -13.00
CA TYR A 568 -8.03 -24.32 -11.86
C TYR A 568 -8.26 -25.73 -12.39
N LEU A 569 -7.26 -26.60 -12.27
CA LEU A 569 -7.22 -27.94 -12.85
C LEU A 569 -7.17 -29.00 -11.75
N GLY A 570 -8.23 -29.06 -10.93
CA GLY A 570 -8.28 -29.95 -9.76
C GLY A 570 -7.25 -29.57 -8.70
N LYS A 571 -6.21 -30.38 -8.54
CA LYS A 571 -5.10 -30.11 -7.57
C LYS A 571 -4.07 -29.11 -8.12
N PHE A 572 -4.08 -28.83 -9.40
CA PHE A 572 -3.17 -27.90 -10.04
C PHE A 572 -3.83 -26.53 -10.27
N THR A 573 -3.07 -25.47 -10.12
CA THR A 573 -3.46 -24.11 -10.50
C THR A 573 -2.34 -23.52 -11.34
N LEU A 574 -2.69 -23.00 -12.51
CA LEU A 574 -1.77 -22.26 -13.36
C LEU A 574 -2.21 -20.79 -13.40
N GLN A 575 -1.28 -19.88 -13.28
CA GLN A 575 -1.56 -18.45 -13.28
C GLN A 575 -0.51 -17.71 -14.10
N GLY A 576 -0.97 -16.72 -14.88
CA GLY A 576 -0.16 -15.73 -15.54
C GLY A 576 -0.62 -14.33 -15.15
N TYR A 577 0.31 -13.42 -14.94
CA TYR A 577 0.05 -12.02 -14.65
C TYR A 577 1.06 -11.15 -15.40
N ILE A 578 0.60 -9.99 -15.87
CA ILE A 578 1.42 -8.98 -16.54
C ILE A 578 0.90 -7.58 -16.24
N ASP A 579 1.80 -6.64 -16.03
CA ASP A 579 1.53 -5.21 -16.06
C ASP A 579 2.64 -4.44 -16.80
N ASN A 580 2.38 -3.18 -17.17
CA ASN A 580 3.36 -2.31 -17.83
C ASN A 580 4.09 -1.35 -16.88
N GLY A 581 4.01 -1.60 -15.57
CA GLY A 581 4.58 -0.73 -14.54
C GLY A 581 3.77 0.53 -14.27
N ASN A 582 4.32 1.39 -13.43
CA ASN A 582 3.71 2.66 -13.06
C ASN A 582 4.59 3.82 -13.50
N ARG A 583 4.02 4.80 -14.19
CA ARG A 583 4.68 6.07 -14.55
C ARG A 583 3.98 7.20 -13.82
N PHE A 584 4.75 8.13 -13.28
CA PHE A 584 4.22 9.25 -12.53
C PHE A 584 5.00 10.53 -12.80
N LEU A 585 4.38 11.65 -12.46
CA LEU A 585 5.01 12.96 -12.41
C LEU A 585 4.59 13.64 -11.11
N GLU A 586 5.55 14.03 -10.30
CA GLU A 586 5.34 14.76 -9.05
C GLU A 586 6.31 15.94 -9.00
N GLY A 587 5.77 17.13 -9.17
CA GLY A 587 6.57 18.34 -9.32
C GLY A 587 7.44 18.31 -10.58
N GLU A 588 8.74 18.39 -10.38
CA GLU A 588 9.77 18.28 -11.42
C GLU A 588 10.30 16.85 -11.58
N TYR A 589 9.78 15.90 -10.80
CA TYR A 589 10.25 14.52 -10.76
C TYR A 589 9.32 13.60 -11.55
N LYS A 590 9.82 13.05 -12.65
CA LYS A 590 9.13 12.08 -13.48
C LYS A 590 9.73 10.70 -13.25
N GLY A 591 8.89 9.73 -12.92
CA GLY A 591 9.35 8.39 -12.56
C GLY A 591 8.62 7.28 -13.32
N TYR A 592 9.30 6.14 -13.40
CA TYR A 592 8.79 4.87 -13.89
C TYR A 592 9.23 3.74 -12.96
N ASN A 593 8.28 2.99 -12.43
CA ASN A 593 8.51 1.73 -11.74
C ASN A 593 8.29 0.57 -12.69
N GLY A 594 9.23 -0.36 -12.73
CA GLY A 594 9.33 -1.40 -13.74
C GLY A 594 8.07 -2.24 -13.94
N ALA A 595 7.85 -2.66 -15.18
CA ALA A 595 6.80 -3.60 -15.57
C ALA A 595 7.03 -4.97 -14.94
N TYR A 596 6.01 -5.57 -14.37
CA TYR A 596 6.08 -6.86 -13.69
C TYR A 596 5.31 -7.94 -14.46
N SER A 597 5.88 -9.14 -14.50
CA SER A 597 5.21 -10.31 -15.06
C SER A 597 5.58 -11.56 -14.27
N VAL A 598 4.63 -12.49 -14.12
CA VAL A 598 4.89 -13.76 -13.44
C VAL A 598 4.08 -14.90 -14.03
N LEU A 599 4.72 -16.06 -14.14
CA LEU A 599 4.09 -17.34 -14.41
C LEU A 599 4.20 -18.20 -13.17
N LYS A 600 3.11 -18.83 -12.77
CA LYS A 600 3.03 -19.60 -11.53
C LYS A 600 2.31 -20.93 -11.75
N ALA A 601 2.86 -21.99 -11.19
CA ALA A 601 2.23 -23.30 -11.10
C ALA A 601 2.16 -23.71 -9.63
N ALA A 602 1.00 -24.12 -9.15
CA ALA A 602 0.80 -24.58 -7.78
C ALA A 602 0.15 -25.95 -7.77
N TYR A 603 0.54 -26.79 -6.79
CA TYR A 603 0.02 -28.12 -6.53
C TYR A 603 -0.39 -28.26 -5.08
N SER A 604 -1.65 -28.63 -4.82
CA SER A 604 -2.21 -28.85 -3.50
C SER A 604 -2.34 -30.34 -3.18
N TRP A 605 -1.74 -30.77 -2.07
CA TRP A 605 -1.76 -32.17 -1.62
C TRP A 605 -2.04 -32.26 -0.11
N ARG A 606 -3.26 -32.65 0.25
CA ARG A 606 -3.73 -32.71 1.66
C ARG A 606 -3.55 -31.34 2.34
N ASP A 607 -2.68 -31.29 3.37
CA ASP A 607 -2.36 -30.10 4.16
C ASP A 607 -1.14 -29.33 3.63
N TRP A 608 -0.57 -29.79 2.48
CA TRP A 608 0.58 -29.19 1.82
C TRP A 608 0.17 -28.45 0.55
N GLN A 609 0.85 -27.35 0.27
CA GLN A 609 0.84 -26.71 -1.04
C GLN A 609 2.27 -26.40 -1.47
N PHE A 610 2.56 -26.68 -2.71
CA PHE A 610 3.81 -26.36 -3.38
C PHE A 610 3.50 -25.39 -4.52
N SER A 611 4.30 -24.33 -4.66
CA SER A 611 4.18 -23.45 -5.82
C SER A 611 5.52 -23.03 -6.36
N LEU A 612 5.66 -23.09 -7.66
CA LEU A 612 6.80 -22.60 -8.42
C LEU A 612 6.37 -21.32 -9.14
N SER A 613 7.10 -20.24 -8.95
CA SER A 613 6.85 -18.97 -9.61
C SER A 613 8.08 -18.54 -10.40
N TRP A 614 7.86 -17.98 -11.59
CA TRP A 614 8.88 -17.44 -12.46
C TRP A 614 8.52 -15.97 -12.75
N ALA A 615 9.16 -15.06 -12.01
CA ALA A 615 8.95 -13.62 -12.17
C ALA A 615 9.89 -13.05 -13.23
N ASN A 616 9.37 -12.06 -13.95
CA ASN A 616 10.04 -11.38 -15.04
C ASN A 616 10.72 -12.36 -16.02
N PRO A 617 9.98 -13.35 -16.57
CA PRO A 617 10.54 -14.37 -17.44
C PRO A 617 11.22 -13.74 -18.66
N PHE A 618 12.34 -14.35 -19.07
CA PHE A 618 13.16 -13.94 -20.22
C PHE A 618 13.84 -12.56 -20.08
N LYS A 619 13.84 -11.94 -18.88
CA LYS A 619 14.52 -10.67 -18.62
C LYS A 619 15.80 -10.93 -17.81
N SER A 620 16.95 -10.98 -18.47
CA SER A 620 18.25 -11.17 -17.79
C SER A 620 18.74 -9.92 -17.04
N ASN A 621 18.32 -8.74 -17.47
CA ASN A 621 18.63 -7.46 -16.87
C ASN A 621 17.32 -6.64 -16.75
N TYR A 622 16.60 -6.86 -15.66
CA TYR A 622 15.29 -6.25 -15.44
C TYR A 622 15.44 -4.77 -15.11
N LYS A 623 14.84 -3.89 -15.94
CA LYS A 623 14.75 -2.46 -15.66
C LYS A 623 13.75 -2.24 -14.52
N SER A 624 14.27 -1.97 -13.34
CA SER A 624 13.45 -1.83 -12.10
C SER A 624 12.83 -0.45 -11.97
N TYR A 625 13.55 0.60 -12.41
CA TYR A 625 13.03 1.97 -12.39
C TYR A 625 13.77 2.86 -13.41
N GLU A 626 13.17 4.02 -13.68
CA GLU A 626 13.77 5.12 -14.43
C GLU A 626 13.21 6.43 -13.88
N ASN A 627 14.09 7.38 -13.60
CA ASN A 627 13.73 8.65 -13.00
C ASN A 627 14.39 9.80 -13.72
N GLU A 628 13.63 10.87 -13.95
CA GLU A 628 14.10 12.13 -14.53
C GLU A 628 13.74 13.29 -13.57
N LEU A 629 14.72 14.10 -13.21
CA LEU A 629 14.53 15.37 -12.55
C LEU A 629 14.62 16.47 -13.63
N LEU A 630 13.57 17.29 -13.73
CA LEU A 630 13.39 18.33 -14.77
C LEU A 630 13.64 19.74 -14.22
N ASN A 631 14.49 19.86 -13.20
CA ASN A 631 14.78 21.16 -12.60
C ASN A 631 15.66 22.01 -13.52
N ARG A 632 15.42 23.33 -13.58
CA ARG A 632 16.15 24.26 -14.45
C ARG A 632 17.65 24.36 -14.15
N ASN A 633 18.06 24.13 -12.88
CA ASN A 633 19.45 24.22 -12.42
C ASN A 633 20.12 22.85 -12.37
N LEU A 634 19.34 21.76 -12.30
CA LEU A 634 19.83 20.40 -12.17
C LEU A 634 18.96 19.45 -12.95
N TYR A 635 19.45 18.98 -14.10
CA TYR A 635 18.85 17.83 -14.79
C TYR A 635 19.50 16.56 -14.31
N LYS A 636 18.67 15.55 -14.00
CA LYS A 636 19.14 14.23 -13.61
C LYS A 636 18.36 13.15 -14.35
N HIS A 637 19.06 12.15 -14.87
CA HIS A 637 18.42 10.96 -15.44
C HIS A 637 19.06 9.72 -14.84
N THR A 638 18.25 8.90 -14.20
CA THR A 638 18.71 7.67 -13.52
C THR A 638 17.94 6.47 -14.02
N ILE A 639 18.62 5.41 -14.40
CA ILE A 639 18.02 4.12 -14.79
C ILE A 639 18.57 3.04 -13.85
N GLY A 640 17.67 2.33 -13.18
CA GLY A 640 18.01 1.21 -12.31
C GLY A 640 17.72 -0.14 -12.97
N TYR A 641 18.61 -1.08 -12.78
CA TYR A 641 18.51 -2.45 -13.25
C TYR A 641 18.69 -3.41 -12.07
N SER A 642 17.95 -4.51 -12.07
CA SER A 642 18.11 -5.60 -11.11
C SER A 642 18.24 -6.93 -11.85
N LYS A 643 19.43 -7.51 -11.82
CA LYS A 643 19.67 -8.85 -12.34
C LYS A 643 18.98 -9.90 -11.46
N ASP A 644 18.96 -9.66 -10.14
CA ASP A 644 18.37 -10.59 -9.16
C ASP A 644 16.84 -10.66 -9.26
N SER A 645 16.18 -9.60 -9.79
CA SER A 645 14.73 -9.57 -10.04
C SER A 645 14.36 -10.04 -11.46
N GLY A 646 15.34 -10.23 -12.36
CA GLY A 646 15.14 -10.77 -13.69
C GLY A 646 15.24 -12.29 -13.70
N ASN A 647 14.32 -12.98 -14.39
CA ASN A 647 14.24 -14.45 -14.39
C ASN A 647 14.23 -15.08 -12.99
N LEU A 648 13.61 -14.40 -12.04
CA LEU A 648 13.56 -14.85 -10.64
C LEU A 648 12.66 -16.07 -10.51
N VAL A 649 13.23 -17.21 -10.17
CA VAL A 649 12.48 -18.45 -9.91
C VAL A 649 12.42 -18.67 -8.40
N THR A 650 11.21 -18.84 -7.85
CA THR A 650 10.99 -19.10 -6.43
C THR A 650 10.18 -20.37 -6.23
N LEU A 651 10.54 -21.13 -5.20
CA LEU A 651 9.77 -22.26 -4.69
C LEU A 651 9.15 -21.85 -3.35
N ASN A 652 7.84 -21.99 -3.22
CA ASN A 652 7.13 -21.86 -1.96
C ASN A 652 6.60 -23.22 -1.53
N VAL A 653 6.78 -23.57 -0.25
CA VAL A 653 6.24 -24.75 0.39
C VAL A 653 5.49 -24.30 1.62
N SER A 654 4.21 -24.60 1.69
CA SER A 654 3.40 -24.35 2.88
C SER A 654 2.75 -25.61 3.40
N TRP A 655 2.69 -25.69 4.71
CA TRP A 655 2.01 -26.77 5.43
C TRP A 655 1.12 -26.18 6.54
N ARG A 656 -0.07 -26.76 6.72
CA ARG A 656 -1.01 -26.33 7.74
C ARG A 656 -1.80 -27.52 8.28
N LEU A 657 -1.81 -27.65 9.59
CA LEU A 657 -2.69 -28.54 10.31
C LEU A 657 -3.70 -27.72 11.11
N SER A 658 -4.99 -27.92 10.86
CA SER A 658 -6.06 -27.27 11.62
C SER A 658 -7.10 -28.30 12.06
N ARG A 659 -7.43 -28.31 13.36
CA ARG A 659 -8.46 -29.19 13.93
C ARG A 659 -9.34 -28.42 14.92
N GLY A 660 -10.64 -28.66 14.89
CA GLY A 660 -11.62 -28.05 15.79
C GLY A 660 -13.02 -27.92 15.19
N SER A 661 -14.00 -27.55 16.02
CA SER A 661 -15.39 -27.29 15.61
C SER A 661 -15.60 -25.83 15.22
N LYS A 662 -16.44 -25.56 14.19
CA LYS A 662 -16.58 -24.22 13.58
C LYS A 662 -17.73 -23.40 14.21
N HIS A 663 -17.46 -22.12 14.56
CA HIS A 663 -18.46 -21.14 14.97
C HIS A 663 -18.21 -19.70 14.44
N LYS A 664 -19.21 -18.80 14.63
CA LYS A 664 -19.13 -17.37 14.21
C LYS A 664 -18.22 -16.57 15.14
N SER A 665 -17.37 -15.71 14.57
CA SER A 665 -16.43 -14.86 15.31
C SER A 665 -16.92 -13.42 15.48
N ALA A 666 -16.48 -12.77 16.55
CA ALA A 666 -16.55 -11.32 16.73
C ALA A 666 -15.38 -10.61 16.02
N GLU A 667 -15.62 -9.41 15.55
CA GLU A 667 -14.71 -8.64 14.68
C GLU A 667 -14.12 -7.43 15.42
N LYS A 668 -12.81 -7.19 15.29
CA LYS A 668 -12.16 -5.95 15.71
C LYS A 668 -12.42 -4.87 14.66
N LYS A 669 -12.88 -3.67 15.09
CA LYS A 669 -13.35 -2.62 14.18
C LYS A 669 -12.37 -1.46 13.97
N ILE A 670 -11.29 -1.38 14.76
CA ILE A 670 -10.30 -0.29 14.74
C ILE A 670 -8.89 -0.84 14.88
N ASN A 671 -7.91 -0.20 14.23
CA ASN A 671 -6.50 -0.44 14.49
C ASN A 671 -5.64 0.74 14.06
N LEU A 672 -4.65 1.08 14.89
CA LEU A 672 -3.70 2.15 14.72
C LEU A 672 -2.28 1.55 14.61
N ARG A 673 -1.42 2.15 13.80
CA ARG A 673 -0.02 1.72 13.66
C ARG A 673 0.89 2.92 13.38
N ASP A 674 2.06 2.95 14.01
CA ASP A 674 3.12 3.92 13.73
C ASP A 674 4.40 3.19 13.29
N THR A 675 4.96 3.56 12.15
CA THR A 675 6.20 2.99 11.58
C THR A 675 7.23 4.07 11.20
N ASP A 676 6.89 5.35 11.38
CA ASP A 676 7.76 6.45 11.02
C ASP A 676 8.78 6.74 12.13
N ASN A 677 10.09 6.60 11.86
CA ASN A 677 11.18 6.86 12.79
C ASN A 677 11.77 8.28 12.67
N GLY A 678 11.28 9.08 11.72
CA GLY A 678 11.68 10.49 11.54
C GLY A 678 13.14 10.73 11.12
N ILE A 679 13.84 9.73 10.59
CA ILE A 679 15.22 9.87 10.09
C ILE A 679 15.17 10.30 8.63
N ILE A 680 15.89 11.39 8.30
CA ILE A 680 16.18 11.81 6.92
C ILE A 680 17.40 11.00 6.41
N LYS A 681 17.31 10.51 5.18
CA LYS A 681 18.35 9.72 4.52
C LYS A 681 18.83 10.43 3.27
#